data_70c2c25b1620749df34bad922113eda2
#
_entry.id   70c2c25b1620749df34bad922113eda2
#
_cell.length_a   1.000
_cell.length_b   1.000
_cell.length_c   1.000
_cell.angle_alpha   90.00
_cell.angle_beta   90.00
_cell.angle_gamma   90.00
#
_symmetry.space_group_name_H-M   'P 1'
#
loop_
_entity.id
_entity.type
_entity.pdbx_description
1 polymer ?
#
loop_
_entity_poly.entity_id
_entity_poly.type
_entity_poly.pdbx_seq_one_letter_code
_entity_poly.pdbx_strand_id
1 'polypeptide(L)'
;MNSPALSPENSSGFPEKLIQSNYSLKLWLIIAWTGFLILPWYAAYDGFWSFIWLTEGYPTFDEYSPGILQITMHQRWWLWPVALALLVPLPALIWPRTDPRHVAALLFGGGFGFSYMLIQGFVLGLHGWGWVFLGDLFGSTTLTQFGMGYGALLVASGFLFLFTQGLAARGAIKGDVFVSGSIGLTVTMVTAFVFFPVGRILINALQDDEGNYVFSLFLEKITSHNIWGLSCLSSELNCGVAWNSLWMGVLVGTATTVLGLAFALLVTRTGIQAKGFVRTVSLLPIITPPFVIGLALILLLGRAGAVNAFLEWAFGIPPSRWLYGLTGILIAQILAFTPIAFLVLVGVVEGVSPSMEEAAQTLRASPWQTFWTVSFPLMRPGIANAFLLGFIESLADFGNPLVLGGQYEVLSTQIFFAIVGAQGDPGMAAVLAIVLLLFTLSAFYAQRRWLGKKSYATITGKGDAGVHVRLPRRVAWGAYLTALPFVVMSLIVYGMILFGGFVETWGYKHNFTLKHYIAEFSLYWSEEYGLIWEGAAWNSFWTTLQISAISAPLTAGLGLLIAYILVRQRFWGKDIFEFLTMLSFAVPGTVIGVGYILAFNVPPIEITGTGVILVVCFIFRNMPTGIRAGIAAMSQLDPSLDEASLTLGAR
;
A
#
# COMPACT_ATOMS: atom_id res chain seq x y z
N MET A 1 -33.28 -47.20 -39.46
CA MET A 1 -33.79 -46.08 -40.26
C MET A 1 -32.87 -44.88 -39.99
N ASN A 2 -32.23 -44.42 -41.04
CA ASN A 2 -31.11 -43.47 -41.08
C ASN A 2 -31.46 -42.08 -40.58
N SER A 3 -30.60 -41.52 -39.73
CA SER A 3 -30.50 -40.07 -39.51
C SER A 3 -29.31 -39.53 -40.31
N PRO A 4 -29.45 -38.42 -41.01
CA PRO A 4 -28.38 -37.87 -41.85
C PRO A 4 -27.33 -37.11 -41.02
N ALA A 5 -26.07 -37.35 -41.38
CA ALA A 5 -24.92 -36.61 -40.91
C ALA A 5 -25.00 -35.14 -41.39
N LEU A 6 -24.91 -34.20 -40.44
CA LEU A 6 -24.67 -32.80 -40.72
C LEU A 6 -23.16 -32.60 -40.93
N SER A 7 -22.82 -32.09 -42.10
CA SER A 7 -21.48 -31.67 -42.52
C SER A 7 -20.91 -30.54 -41.61
N PRO A 8 -19.62 -30.47 -41.41
CA PRO A 8 -19.01 -29.34 -40.67
C PRO A 8 -18.92 -28.13 -41.62
N GLU A 9 -19.80 -27.16 -41.42
CA GLU A 9 -19.65 -25.85 -42.04
C GLU A 9 -18.50 -25.06 -41.44
N ASN A 10 -17.70 -24.58 -42.33
CA ASN A 10 -16.56 -23.68 -42.24
C ASN A 10 -16.58 -22.70 -41.07
N SER A 11 -15.60 -22.85 -40.21
CA SER A 11 -15.18 -21.85 -39.24
C SER A 11 -14.40 -20.70 -39.92
N SER A 12 -15.09 -19.66 -40.35
CA SER A 12 -14.49 -18.41 -40.87
C SER A 12 -13.98 -17.47 -39.78
N GLY A 13 -13.63 -17.98 -38.59
CA GLY A 13 -13.13 -17.19 -37.47
C GLY A 13 -11.60 -17.02 -37.37
N PHE A 14 -10.84 -17.59 -38.31
CA PHE A 14 -9.38 -17.60 -38.25
C PHE A 14 -8.66 -16.28 -38.64
N PRO A 15 -9.14 -15.45 -39.59
CA PRO A 15 -8.38 -14.25 -39.98
C PRO A 15 -8.48 -13.08 -39.01
N GLU A 16 -9.58 -12.91 -38.29
CA GLU A 16 -9.74 -11.76 -37.36
C GLU A 16 -8.85 -11.83 -36.10
N LYS A 17 -8.62 -13.02 -35.53
CA LYS A 17 -7.67 -13.20 -34.41
C LYS A 17 -6.21 -12.94 -34.84
N LEU A 18 -5.86 -13.23 -36.06
CA LEU A 18 -4.54 -12.93 -36.65
C LEU A 18 -4.35 -11.42 -36.85
N ILE A 19 -5.38 -10.69 -37.25
CA ILE A 19 -5.33 -9.24 -37.47
C ILE A 19 -5.21 -8.48 -36.14
N GLN A 20 -5.97 -8.86 -35.09
CA GLN A 20 -5.84 -8.25 -33.76
C GLN A 20 -4.49 -8.49 -33.13
N SER A 21 -3.88 -9.60 -33.38
CA SER A 21 -2.57 -10.01 -32.88
C SER A 21 -1.41 -9.20 -33.43
N ASN A 22 -1.43 -8.93 -34.73
CA ASN A 22 -0.39 -8.12 -35.36
C ASN A 22 -0.53 -6.63 -34.98
N TYR A 23 -1.74 -6.18 -34.60
CA TYR A 23 -1.96 -4.83 -34.13
C TYR A 23 -1.24 -4.55 -32.80
N SER A 24 -1.39 -5.44 -31.81
CA SER A 24 -0.71 -5.31 -30.53
C SER A 24 0.83 -5.32 -30.66
N LEU A 25 1.36 -6.21 -31.51
CA LEU A 25 2.81 -6.26 -31.79
C LEU A 25 3.31 -4.94 -32.41
N LYS A 26 2.60 -4.45 -33.43
CA LYS A 26 2.91 -3.17 -34.09
C LYS A 26 2.86 -2.00 -33.10
N LEU A 27 1.84 -1.96 -32.26
CA LEU A 27 1.67 -0.90 -31.27
C LEU A 27 2.89 -0.82 -30.34
N TRP A 28 3.30 -1.94 -29.74
CA TRP A 28 4.42 -1.93 -28.80
C TRP A 28 5.76 -1.67 -29.46
N LEU A 29 5.95 -2.11 -30.70
CA LEU A 29 7.14 -1.73 -31.50
C LEU A 29 7.15 -0.24 -31.79
N ILE A 30 6.02 0.35 -32.20
CA ILE A 30 5.92 1.80 -32.45
C ILE A 30 6.23 2.57 -31.18
N ILE A 31 5.63 2.20 -30.03
CA ILE A 31 5.87 2.83 -28.74
C ILE A 31 7.37 2.78 -28.37
N ALA A 32 7.99 1.61 -28.48
CA ALA A 32 9.40 1.45 -28.16
C ALA A 32 10.31 2.28 -29.09
N TRP A 33 10.08 2.24 -30.42
CA TRP A 33 10.85 3.04 -31.36
C TRP A 33 10.62 4.55 -31.20
N THR A 34 9.39 4.99 -30.88
CA THR A 34 9.11 6.39 -30.57
C THR A 34 9.90 6.83 -29.32
N GLY A 35 9.90 6.00 -28.28
CA GLY A 35 10.69 6.27 -27.08
C GLY A 35 12.19 6.39 -27.36
N PHE A 36 12.74 5.51 -28.23
CA PHE A 36 14.17 5.50 -28.53
C PHE A 36 14.61 6.62 -29.47
N LEU A 37 13.78 6.98 -30.46
CA LEU A 37 14.15 7.93 -31.52
C LEU A 37 13.73 9.37 -31.25
N ILE A 38 12.64 9.59 -30.47
CA ILE A 38 11.99 10.91 -30.38
C ILE A 38 12.03 11.46 -28.95
N LEU A 39 11.80 10.65 -27.92
CA LEU A 39 11.65 11.18 -26.58
C LEU A 39 12.99 11.23 -25.81
N PRO A 40 13.16 12.19 -24.88
CA PRO A 40 14.33 12.26 -24.03
C PRO A 40 14.59 10.94 -23.33
N TRP A 41 15.84 10.46 -23.43
CA TRP A 41 16.23 9.18 -22.84
C TRP A 41 16.34 9.25 -21.32
N TYR A 42 16.83 10.37 -20.80
CA TYR A 42 17.03 10.63 -19.39
C TYR A 42 16.02 11.63 -18.84
N ALA A 43 15.77 11.54 -17.55
CA ALA A 43 15.10 12.56 -16.74
C ALA A 43 16.20 13.28 -15.95
N ALA A 44 16.75 14.36 -16.51
CA ALA A 44 17.84 15.10 -15.90
C ALA A 44 17.35 15.96 -14.73
N TYR A 45 18.01 17.07 -14.43
CA TYR A 45 17.81 17.88 -13.22
C TYR A 45 16.38 18.33 -12.93
N ASP A 46 15.55 18.51 -13.98
CA ASP A 46 14.16 18.99 -13.84
C ASP A 46 13.17 17.87 -13.47
N GLY A 47 13.63 16.63 -13.43
CA GLY A 47 12.82 15.49 -13.10
C GLY A 47 11.83 15.07 -14.20
N PHE A 48 11.04 14.04 -13.89
CA PHE A 48 10.17 13.37 -14.85
C PHE A 48 8.97 14.22 -15.33
N TRP A 49 8.53 15.20 -14.56
CA TRP A 49 7.35 16.02 -14.87
C TRP A 49 7.68 17.37 -15.50
N SER A 50 8.95 17.71 -15.67
CA SER A 50 9.34 18.90 -16.37
C SER A 50 9.16 18.71 -17.88
N PHE A 51 8.55 19.70 -18.52
CA PHE A 51 8.44 19.79 -19.98
C PHE A 51 9.39 20.86 -20.55
N ILE A 52 10.37 21.32 -19.78
CA ILE A 52 11.37 22.33 -20.18
C ILE A 52 12.16 21.84 -21.39
N TRP A 53 12.40 20.54 -21.51
CA TRP A 53 13.05 19.93 -22.67
C TRP A 53 12.37 20.25 -24.02
N LEU A 54 11.06 20.59 -24.02
CA LEU A 54 10.36 21.01 -25.26
C LEU A 54 10.80 22.39 -25.75
N THR A 55 11.25 23.25 -24.86
CA THR A 55 11.60 24.65 -25.14
C THR A 55 13.11 24.91 -25.10
N GLU A 56 13.87 24.09 -24.37
CA GLU A 56 15.29 24.30 -24.12
C GLU A 56 16.13 23.09 -24.55
N GLY A 57 16.92 23.27 -25.60
CA GLY A 57 18.01 22.36 -25.99
C GLY A 57 17.67 21.03 -26.66
N TYR A 58 16.40 20.65 -26.76
CA TYR A 58 15.98 19.45 -27.50
C TYR A 58 16.19 19.66 -29.02
N PRO A 59 16.66 18.64 -29.77
CA PRO A 59 17.04 17.29 -29.32
C PRO A 59 18.53 17.10 -29.00
N THR A 60 19.35 18.14 -29.06
CA THR A 60 20.80 18.05 -29.10
C THR A 60 21.49 18.18 -27.74
N PHE A 61 20.81 18.72 -26.74
CA PHE A 61 21.36 18.86 -25.40
C PHE A 61 21.54 17.47 -24.76
N ASP A 62 22.66 17.25 -24.06
CA ASP A 62 23.01 15.96 -23.49
C ASP A 62 21.90 15.37 -22.61
N GLU A 63 21.30 16.21 -21.77
CA GLU A 63 20.27 15.83 -20.83
C GLU A 63 18.94 15.46 -21.49
N TYR A 64 18.61 16.09 -22.64
CA TYR A 64 17.30 15.98 -23.31
C TYR A 64 17.33 15.20 -24.62
N SER A 65 18.47 14.66 -24.99
CA SER A 65 18.62 13.91 -26.24
C SER A 65 17.91 12.56 -26.21
N PRO A 66 17.26 12.15 -27.31
CA PRO A 66 16.76 10.79 -27.50
C PRO A 66 17.85 9.73 -27.47
N GLY A 67 17.48 8.46 -27.19
CA GLY A 67 18.42 7.36 -27.08
C GLY A 67 19.38 7.20 -28.25
N ILE A 68 18.94 7.44 -29.49
CA ILE A 68 19.79 7.37 -30.68
C ILE A 68 20.88 8.47 -30.67
N LEU A 69 20.53 9.69 -30.23
CA LEU A 69 21.51 10.79 -30.15
C LEU A 69 22.42 10.63 -28.94
N GLN A 70 21.94 10.00 -27.87
CA GLN A 70 22.81 9.62 -26.76
C GLN A 70 23.96 8.72 -27.20
N ILE A 71 23.70 7.79 -28.14
CA ILE A 71 24.73 6.92 -28.69
C ILE A 71 25.66 7.67 -29.65
N THR A 72 25.09 8.45 -30.58
CA THR A 72 25.84 8.99 -31.72
C THR A 72 26.56 10.31 -31.42
N MET A 73 25.95 11.21 -30.63
CA MET A 73 26.50 12.53 -30.29
C MET A 73 27.20 12.55 -28.94
N HIS A 74 26.60 11.89 -27.92
CA HIS A 74 27.09 11.95 -26.55
C HIS A 74 27.91 10.73 -26.12
N GLN A 75 28.30 9.88 -27.11
CA GLN A 75 29.21 8.73 -26.95
C GLN A 75 28.80 7.73 -25.86
N ARG A 76 27.49 7.64 -25.56
CA ARG A 76 26.94 6.66 -24.59
C ARG A 76 26.78 5.29 -25.28
N TRP A 77 27.90 4.68 -25.64
CA TRP A 77 27.99 3.43 -26.41
C TRP A 77 27.32 2.25 -25.71
N TRP A 78 27.12 2.29 -24.39
CA TRP A 78 26.39 1.23 -23.65
C TRP A 78 24.91 1.15 -23.99
N LEU A 79 24.35 2.09 -24.74
CA LEU A 79 22.99 2.00 -25.26
C LEU A 79 22.88 1.24 -26.58
N TRP A 80 24.01 0.87 -27.23
CA TRP A 80 23.99 0.04 -28.45
C TRP A 80 23.23 -1.29 -28.26
N PRO A 81 23.40 -2.06 -27.17
CA PRO A 81 22.64 -3.29 -26.97
C PRO A 81 21.13 -3.07 -26.94
N VAL A 82 20.65 -1.91 -26.45
CA VAL A 82 19.24 -1.55 -26.49
C VAL A 82 18.76 -1.35 -27.92
N ALA A 83 19.54 -0.61 -28.74
CA ALA A 83 19.23 -0.41 -30.15
C ALA A 83 19.18 -1.74 -30.92
N LEU A 84 20.15 -2.62 -30.71
CA LEU A 84 20.18 -3.95 -31.32
C LEU A 84 19.00 -4.82 -30.86
N ALA A 85 18.65 -4.79 -29.56
CA ALA A 85 17.51 -5.52 -29.03
C ALA A 85 16.17 -5.05 -29.63
N LEU A 86 16.04 -3.77 -30.00
CA LEU A 86 14.86 -3.24 -30.70
C LEU A 86 14.73 -3.76 -32.15
N LEU A 87 15.83 -4.14 -32.81
CA LEU A 87 15.79 -4.69 -34.15
C LEU A 87 15.35 -6.17 -34.16
N VAL A 88 15.67 -6.94 -33.12
CA VAL A 88 15.40 -8.39 -33.06
C VAL A 88 13.92 -8.75 -33.23
N PRO A 89 12.94 -8.03 -32.64
CA PRO A 89 11.52 -8.33 -32.81
C PRO A 89 10.94 -7.92 -34.18
N LEU A 90 11.61 -7.10 -35.00
CA LEU A 90 11.07 -6.60 -36.27
C LEU A 90 10.69 -7.73 -37.26
N PRO A 91 11.49 -8.78 -37.46
CA PRO A 91 11.12 -9.89 -38.35
C PRO A 91 9.85 -10.63 -37.89
N ALA A 92 9.48 -10.57 -36.60
CA ALA A 92 8.24 -11.18 -36.11
C ALA A 92 6.98 -10.53 -36.70
N LEU A 93 7.06 -9.37 -37.32
CA LEU A 93 5.96 -8.75 -38.05
C LEU A 93 5.57 -9.54 -39.31
N ILE A 94 6.53 -10.27 -39.89
CA ILE A 94 6.38 -11.03 -41.15
C ILE A 94 6.08 -12.51 -40.86
N TRP A 95 6.67 -13.06 -39.79
CA TRP A 95 6.52 -14.48 -39.47
C TRP A 95 5.14 -14.78 -38.83
N PRO A 96 4.49 -15.89 -39.17
CA PRO A 96 3.26 -16.30 -38.50
C PRO A 96 3.54 -16.64 -37.04
N ARG A 97 2.53 -16.46 -36.18
CA ARG A 97 2.65 -16.69 -34.71
C ARG A 97 3.07 -18.11 -34.34
N THR A 98 2.74 -19.07 -35.19
CA THR A 98 3.06 -20.49 -34.98
C THR A 98 4.50 -20.82 -35.31
N ASP A 99 5.25 -19.89 -35.96
CA ASP A 99 6.64 -20.09 -36.27
C ASP A 99 7.50 -19.96 -35.01
N PRO A 100 8.36 -20.95 -34.70
CA PRO A 100 9.29 -20.88 -33.58
C PRO A 100 10.19 -19.64 -33.60
N ARG A 101 10.49 -19.12 -34.79
CA ARG A 101 11.34 -17.92 -34.99
C ARG A 101 10.62 -16.66 -34.51
N HIS A 102 9.28 -16.56 -34.73
CA HIS A 102 8.48 -15.47 -34.20
C HIS A 102 8.53 -15.43 -32.65
N VAL A 103 8.32 -16.59 -32.02
CA VAL A 103 8.40 -16.75 -30.58
C VAL A 103 9.79 -16.40 -30.05
N ALA A 104 10.84 -16.94 -30.68
CA ALA A 104 12.22 -16.69 -30.27
C ALA A 104 12.61 -15.21 -30.39
N ALA A 105 12.22 -14.54 -31.48
CA ALA A 105 12.51 -13.12 -31.67
C ALA A 105 11.88 -12.23 -30.60
N LEU A 106 10.61 -12.50 -30.21
CA LEU A 106 9.94 -11.75 -29.17
C LEU A 106 10.49 -12.04 -27.78
N LEU A 107 10.76 -13.30 -27.45
CA LEU A 107 11.33 -13.68 -26.17
C LEU A 107 12.74 -13.15 -25.98
N PHE A 108 13.58 -13.31 -26.99
CA PHE A 108 14.99 -12.85 -26.92
C PHE A 108 15.06 -11.33 -27.00
N GLY A 109 14.45 -10.67 -27.99
CA GLY A 109 14.51 -9.22 -28.14
C GLY A 109 13.85 -8.49 -26.95
N GLY A 110 12.64 -8.91 -26.57
CA GLY A 110 11.95 -8.33 -25.42
C GLY A 110 12.62 -8.65 -24.09
N GLY A 111 12.94 -9.92 -23.84
CA GLY A 111 13.53 -10.37 -22.58
C GLY A 111 14.95 -9.86 -22.37
N PHE A 112 15.82 -9.97 -23.38
CA PHE A 112 17.18 -9.43 -23.32
C PHE A 112 17.17 -7.91 -23.20
N GLY A 113 16.37 -7.21 -24.04
CA GLY A 113 16.31 -5.76 -24.01
C GLY A 113 15.84 -5.23 -22.66
N PHE A 114 14.79 -5.81 -22.09
CA PHE A 114 14.27 -5.44 -20.76
C PHE A 114 15.29 -5.69 -19.65
N SER A 115 15.87 -6.89 -19.61
CA SER A 115 16.85 -7.27 -18.59
C SER A 115 18.12 -6.42 -18.70
N TYR A 116 18.60 -6.17 -19.93
CA TYR A 116 19.76 -5.34 -20.16
C TYR A 116 19.55 -3.90 -19.67
N MET A 117 18.39 -3.29 -19.99
CA MET A 117 18.08 -1.94 -19.52
C MET A 117 18.08 -1.85 -17.99
N LEU A 118 17.49 -2.83 -17.31
CA LEU A 118 17.49 -2.86 -15.85
C LEU A 118 18.90 -3.00 -15.29
N ILE A 119 19.67 -3.98 -15.77
CA ILE A 119 21.04 -4.22 -15.28
C ILE A 119 21.90 -3.00 -15.55
N GLN A 120 21.91 -2.48 -16.78
CA GLN A 120 22.71 -1.34 -17.17
C GLN A 120 22.37 -0.08 -16.35
N GLY A 121 21.06 0.14 -16.04
CA GLY A 121 20.63 1.24 -15.22
C GLY A 121 21.23 1.21 -13.80
N PHE A 122 21.54 0.03 -13.24
CA PHE A 122 22.20 -0.11 -11.95
C PHE A 122 23.72 -0.16 -12.01
N VAL A 123 24.28 -0.51 -13.17
CA VAL A 123 25.75 -0.61 -13.36
C VAL A 123 26.40 0.76 -13.43
N LEU A 124 25.76 1.72 -14.09
CA LEU A 124 26.24 3.09 -14.22
C LEU A 124 25.29 4.05 -13.50
N GLY A 125 25.84 4.91 -12.65
CA GLY A 125 25.12 5.94 -11.93
C GLY A 125 25.56 7.35 -12.33
N LEU A 126 25.06 8.34 -11.61
CA LEU A 126 25.37 9.76 -11.83
C LEU A 126 26.86 10.07 -11.59
N HIS A 127 27.50 9.36 -10.68
CA HIS A 127 28.92 9.57 -10.28
C HIS A 127 29.86 8.47 -10.76
N GLY A 128 29.47 7.71 -11.80
CA GLY A 128 30.26 6.59 -12.34
C GLY A 128 29.66 5.23 -11.98
N TRP A 129 30.50 4.28 -11.57
CA TRP A 129 30.03 2.92 -11.25
C TRP A 129 29.01 2.92 -10.11
N GLY A 130 27.89 2.30 -10.32
CA GLY A 130 26.81 2.15 -9.32
C GLY A 130 27.15 1.16 -8.19
N TRP A 131 28.17 0.31 -8.39
CA TRP A 131 28.66 -0.64 -7.40
C TRP A 131 30.18 -0.49 -7.20
N VAL A 132 30.61 -0.37 -5.96
CA VAL A 132 32.03 -0.13 -5.57
C VAL A 132 32.96 -1.19 -6.18
N PHE A 133 32.58 -2.47 -6.15
CA PHE A 133 33.41 -3.55 -6.68
C PHE A 133 33.70 -3.44 -8.19
N LEU A 134 32.88 -2.72 -8.95
CA LEU A 134 33.13 -2.47 -10.38
C LEU A 134 34.25 -1.43 -10.53
N GLY A 135 34.33 -0.46 -9.64
CA GLY A 135 35.45 0.48 -9.59
C GLY A 135 36.79 -0.22 -9.27
N ASP A 136 36.75 -1.16 -8.34
CA ASP A 136 37.94 -1.97 -7.97
C ASP A 136 38.38 -2.88 -9.13
N LEU A 137 37.41 -3.42 -9.91
CA LEU A 137 37.69 -4.35 -11.01
C LEU A 137 38.09 -3.65 -12.29
N PHE A 138 37.44 -2.53 -12.66
CA PHE A 138 37.60 -1.85 -13.95
C PHE A 138 38.26 -0.48 -13.83
N GLY A 139 38.61 -0.02 -12.64
CA GLY A 139 39.18 1.30 -12.40
C GLY A 139 38.11 2.41 -12.37
N SER A 140 38.55 3.63 -12.09
CA SER A 140 37.67 4.81 -12.09
C SER A 140 37.14 5.08 -13.50
N THR A 141 35.85 5.43 -13.60
CA THR A 141 35.22 5.78 -14.87
C THR A 141 34.71 7.22 -14.85
N THR A 142 34.83 7.89 -15.99
CA THR A 142 34.18 9.18 -16.24
C THR A 142 32.78 9.03 -16.82
N LEU A 143 32.36 7.78 -17.05
CA LEU A 143 31.02 7.48 -17.58
C LEU A 143 29.97 7.78 -16.52
N THR A 144 29.00 8.60 -16.88
CA THR A 144 27.88 8.99 -16.01
C THR A 144 26.57 8.87 -16.76
N GLN A 145 25.50 8.52 -16.03
CA GLN A 145 24.16 8.56 -16.57
C GLN A 145 23.17 9.13 -15.56
N PHE A 146 22.13 9.74 -16.09
CA PHE A 146 21.01 10.29 -15.30
C PHE A 146 19.92 9.22 -15.09
N GLY A 147 18.89 9.56 -14.31
CA GLY A 147 17.69 8.75 -14.15
C GLY A 147 16.94 8.50 -15.47
N MET A 148 16.16 7.45 -15.54
CA MET A 148 15.38 7.10 -16.74
C MET A 148 14.30 8.14 -17.03
N GLY A 149 14.30 8.67 -18.24
CA GLY A 149 13.28 9.58 -18.76
C GLY A 149 12.16 8.87 -19.52
N TYR A 150 11.37 9.66 -20.25
CA TYR A 150 10.23 9.16 -21.04
C TYR A 150 10.64 8.14 -22.09
N GLY A 151 11.74 8.41 -22.80
CA GLY A 151 12.25 7.51 -23.84
C GLY A 151 12.59 6.13 -23.27
N ALA A 152 13.36 6.10 -22.17
CA ALA A 152 13.73 4.86 -21.50
C ALA A 152 12.50 4.10 -20.96
N LEU A 153 11.53 4.81 -20.38
CA LEU A 153 10.28 4.20 -19.87
C LEU A 153 9.46 3.54 -20.97
N LEU A 154 9.30 4.20 -22.13
CA LEU A 154 8.56 3.63 -23.26
C LEU A 154 9.27 2.45 -23.88
N VAL A 155 10.60 2.48 -23.98
CA VAL A 155 11.39 1.36 -24.46
C VAL A 155 11.31 0.17 -23.52
N ALA A 156 11.45 0.39 -22.20
CA ALA A 156 11.30 -0.67 -21.20
C ALA A 156 9.90 -1.31 -21.24
N SER A 157 8.86 -0.47 -21.34
CA SER A 157 7.46 -0.95 -21.48
C SER A 157 7.30 -1.75 -22.78
N GLY A 158 7.84 -1.28 -23.89
CA GLY A 158 7.83 -1.98 -25.16
C GLY A 158 8.48 -3.36 -25.07
N PHE A 159 9.68 -3.45 -24.51
CA PHE A 159 10.36 -4.73 -24.28
C PHE A 159 9.58 -5.68 -23.39
N LEU A 160 9.00 -5.18 -22.29
CA LEU A 160 8.17 -5.99 -21.40
C LEU A 160 6.98 -6.60 -22.13
N PHE A 161 6.23 -5.79 -22.89
CA PHE A 161 5.06 -6.29 -23.61
C PHE A 161 5.41 -7.14 -24.83
N LEU A 162 6.53 -6.93 -25.49
CA LEU A 162 7.06 -7.84 -26.51
C LEU A 162 7.44 -9.19 -25.90
N PHE A 163 8.11 -9.20 -24.75
CA PHE A 163 8.46 -10.41 -24.03
C PHE A 163 7.20 -11.22 -23.62
N THR A 164 6.20 -10.54 -23.03
CA THR A 164 4.96 -11.21 -22.60
C THR A 164 4.14 -11.72 -23.78
N GLN A 165 4.19 -11.05 -24.94
CA GLN A 165 3.61 -11.57 -26.18
C GLN A 165 4.35 -12.82 -26.67
N GLY A 166 5.67 -12.87 -26.56
CA GLY A 166 6.46 -14.05 -26.83
C GLY A 166 6.08 -15.23 -25.94
N LEU A 167 5.85 -14.97 -24.63
CA LEU A 167 5.34 -15.99 -23.70
C LEU A 167 3.94 -16.48 -24.08
N ALA A 168 3.03 -15.59 -24.45
CA ALA A 168 1.70 -15.94 -24.91
C ALA A 168 1.77 -16.77 -26.20
N ALA A 169 2.60 -16.38 -27.16
CA ALA A 169 2.81 -17.13 -28.41
C ALA A 169 3.39 -18.53 -28.17
N ARG A 170 4.20 -18.70 -27.11
CA ARG A 170 4.70 -20.01 -26.65
C ARG A 170 3.63 -20.87 -26.01
N GLY A 171 2.43 -20.34 -25.76
CA GLY A 171 1.31 -21.04 -25.14
C GLY A 171 1.09 -20.73 -23.66
N ALA A 172 1.82 -19.78 -23.06
CA ALA A 172 1.55 -19.34 -21.71
C ALA A 172 0.13 -18.77 -21.64
N ILE A 173 -0.60 -19.13 -20.56
CA ILE A 173 -1.97 -18.65 -20.27
C ILE A 173 -2.91 -18.89 -21.47
N LYS A 174 -2.82 -20.08 -22.07
CA LYS A 174 -3.61 -20.46 -23.25
C LYS A 174 -3.44 -19.52 -24.46
N GLY A 175 -2.34 -18.81 -24.55
CA GLY A 175 -2.03 -17.88 -25.64
C GLY A 175 -2.70 -16.52 -25.54
N ASP A 176 -3.30 -16.18 -24.39
CA ASP A 176 -3.92 -14.88 -24.15
C ASP A 176 -2.88 -13.79 -23.94
N VAL A 177 -2.77 -12.86 -24.89
CA VAL A 177 -1.81 -11.77 -24.90
C VAL A 177 -2.13 -10.72 -23.84
N PHE A 178 -3.42 -10.41 -23.64
CA PHE A 178 -3.86 -9.42 -22.66
C PHE A 178 -3.54 -9.87 -21.23
N VAL A 179 -3.92 -11.11 -20.90
CA VAL A 179 -3.67 -11.66 -19.56
C VAL A 179 -2.16 -11.83 -19.30
N SER A 180 -1.41 -12.32 -20.28
CA SER A 180 0.07 -12.43 -20.17
C SER A 180 0.72 -11.05 -19.95
N GLY A 181 0.30 -10.03 -20.71
CA GLY A 181 0.77 -8.66 -20.57
C GLY A 181 0.42 -8.07 -19.21
N SER A 182 -0.81 -8.27 -18.75
CA SER A 182 -1.28 -7.77 -17.45
C SER A 182 -0.53 -8.41 -16.28
N ILE A 183 -0.26 -9.72 -16.32
CA ILE A 183 0.56 -10.40 -15.31
C ILE A 183 2.00 -9.87 -15.34
N GLY A 184 2.61 -9.76 -16.52
CA GLY A 184 3.95 -9.22 -16.67
C GLY A 184 4.09 -7.81 -16.14
N LEU A 185 3.14 -6.92 -16.47
CA LEU A 185 3.09 -5.55 -15.96
C LEU A 185 2.96 -5.54 -14.42
N THR A 186 2.01 -6.30 -13.87
CA THR A 186 1.79 -6.36 -12.42
C THR A 186 3.03 -6.88 -11.68
N VAL A 187 3.63 -7.97 -12.17
CA VAL A 187 4.85 -8.54 -11.56
C VAL A 187 5.98 -7.52 -11.59
N THR A 188 6.19 -6.86 -12.73
CA THR A 188 7.23 -5.83 -12.87
C THR A 188 6.99 -4.66 -11.92
N MET A 189 5.77 -4.14 -11.86
CA MET A 189 5.42 -3.03 -10.98
C MET A 189 5.57 -3.41 -9.50
N VAL A 190 5.09 -4.59 -9.09
CA VAL A 190 5.24 -5.06 -7.71
C VAL A 190 6.72 -5.28 -7.38
N THR A 191 7.50 -5.82 -8.31
CA THR A 191 8.95 -5.98 -8.13
C THR A 191 9.64 -4.62 -7.96
N ALA A 192 9.34 -3.65 -8.83
CA ALA A 192 9.96 -2.34 -8.81
C ALA A 192 9.54 -1.50 -7.59
N PHE A 193 8.25 -1.54 -7.20
CA PHE A 193 7.70 -0.62 -6.20
C PHE A 193 7.39 -1.25 -4.84
N VAL A 194 7.58 -2.56 -4.67
CA VAL A 194 7.46 -3.23 -3.37
C VAL A 194 8.75 -3.96 -3.01
N PHE A 195 9.23 -4.86 -3.87
CA PHE A 195 10.40 -5.69 -3.54
C PHE A 195 11.72 -4.94 -3.64
N PHE A 196 11.90 -4.09 -4.63
CA PHE A 196 13.13 -3.32 -4.79
C PHE A 196 13.39 -2.35 -3.62
N PRO A 197 12.41 -1.54 -3.15
CA PRO A 197 12.57 -0.74 -1.93
C PRO A 197 12.91 -1.56 -0.69
N VAL A 198 12.23 -2.70 -0.48
CA VAL A 198 12.56 -3.60 0.64
C VAL A 198 13.98 -4.19 0.50
N GLY A 199 14.36 -4.57 -0.72
CA GLY A 199 15.72 -5.02 -1.02
C GLY A 199 16.78 -3.95 -0.73
N ARG A 200 16.50 -2.68 -1.05
CA ARG A 200 17.39 -1.56 -0.74
C ARG A 200 17.56 -1.34 0.76
N ILE A 201 16.49 -1.51 1.54
CA ILE A 201 16.61 -1.49 3.00
C ILE A 201 17.58 -2.57 3.49
N LEU A 202 17.44 -3.81 2.99
CA LEU A 202 18.33 -4.91 3.39
C LEU A 202 19.79 -4.62 3.01
N ILE A 203 20.03 -4.06 1.84
CA ILE A 203 21.37 -3.70 1.36
C ILE A 203 21.95 -2.56 2.20
N ASN A 204 21.20 -1.49 2.42
CA ASN A 204 21.65 -0.33 3.20
C ASN A 204 21.94 -0.66 4.67
N ALA A 205 21.21 -1.61 5.25
CA ALA A 205 21.48 -2.07 6.60
C ALA A 205 22.86 -2.75 6.76
N LEU A 206 23.44 -3.23 5.65
CA LEU A 206 24.74 -3.89 5.58
C LEU A 206 25.87 -2.95 5.14
N GLN A 207 25.55 -1.70 4.76
CA GLN A 207 26.52 -0.72 4.28
C GLN A 207 26.89 0.28 5.37
N ASP A 208 28.15 0.74 5.32
CA ASP A 208 28.61 1.92 6.07
C ASP A 208 28.30 3.22 5.30
N ASP A 209 28.69 4.37 5.87
CA ASP A 209 28.45 5.68 5.25
C ASP A 209 29.24 5.88 3.94
N GLU A 210 30.31 5.09 3.72
CA GLU A 210 31.11 5.09 2.49
C GLU A 210 30.58 4.11 1.43
N GLY A 211 29.53 3.32 1.75
CA GLY A 211 28.93 2.33 0.86
C GLY A 211 29.62 0.95 0.86
N ASN A 212 30.58 0.71 1.75
CA ASN A 212 31.23 -0.60 1.89
C ASN A 212 30.33 -1.57 2.67
N TYR A 213 30.39 -2.85 2.34
CA TYR A 213 29.62 -3.88 3.03
C TYR A 213 30.33 -4.32 4.31
N VAL A 214 29.76 -3.97 5.46
CA VAL A 214 30.33 -4.24 6.80
C VAL A 214 29.31 -4.99 7.65
N PHE A 215 29.37 -6.32 7.65
CA PHE A 215 28.44 -7.15 8.41
C PHE A 215 28.55 -6.98 9.92
N SER A 216 29.75 -6.67 10.45
CA SER A 216 29.94 -6.39 11.88
C SER A 216 29.17 -5.17 12.34
N LEU A 217 29.11 -4.11 11.51
CA LEU A 217 28.34 -2.89 11.80
C LEU A 217 26.82 -3.19 11.88
N PHE A 218 26.32 -4.04 10.99
CA PHE A 218 24.94 -4.50 11.04
C PHE A 218 24.64 -5.24 12.35
N LEU A 219 25.53 -6.17 12.77
CA LEU A 219 25.37 -6.90 14.03
C LEU A 219 25.39 -5.96 15.24
N GLU A 220 26.30 -5.01 15.26
CA GLU A 220 26.39 -3.99 16.31
C GLU A 220 25.10 -3.16 16.40
N LYS A 221 24.62 -2.63 15.28
CA LYS A 221 23.39 -1.83 15.21
C LYS A 221 22.16 -2.66 15.63
N ILE A 222 21.98 -3.89 15.08
CA ILE A 222 20.79 -4.69 15.35
C ILE A 222 20.73 -5.25 16.78
N THR A 223 21.89 -5.45 17.43
CA THR A 223 21.96 -5.92 18.83
C THR A 223 22.07 -4.79 19.84
N SER A 224 21.96 -3.54 19.39
CA SER A 224 22.11 -2.38 20.26
C SER A 224 21.15 -2.37 21.44
N HIS A 225 21.60 -1.87 22.57
CA HIS A 225 20.79 -1.77 23.80
C HIS A 225 19.56 -0.88 23.60
N ASN A 226 19.66 0.14 22.75
CA ASN A 226 18.54 1.03 22.44
C ASN A 226 17.37 0.30 21.76
N ILE A 227 17.64 -0.80 21.02
CA ILE A 227 16.62 -1.61 20.38
C ILE A 227 16.04 -2.64 21.35
N TRP A 228 16.89 -3.39 22.06
CA TRP A 228 16.50 -4.58 22.83
C TRP A 228 16.69 -4.46 24.33
N GLY A 229 17.13 -3.32 24.84
CA GLY A 229 17.36 -3.16 26.28
C GLY A 229 16.11 -3.44 27.12
N LEU A 230 16.30 -4.07 28.26
CA LEU A 230 15.26 -4.41 29.23
C LEU A 230 15.40 -3.59 30.50
N SER A 231 15.93 -2.37 30.42
CA SER A 231 16.17 -1.47 31.56
C SER A 231 14.89 -1.17 32.34
N CYS A 232 13.73 -1.24 31.70
CA CYS A 232 12.42 -1.05 32.32
C CYS A 232 12.04 -2.13 33.35
N LEU A 233 12.72 -3.28 33.39
CA LEU A 233 12.49 -4.32 34.40
C LEU A 233 13.27 -4.07 35.71
N SER A 234 14.34 -3.29 35.63
CA SER A 234 15.24 -3.05 36.76
C SER A 234 15.28 -1.58 37.23
N SER A 235 14.73 -0.66 36.44
CA SER A 235 14.75 0.77 36.74
C SER A 235 13.50 1.46 36.17
N GLU A 236 13.29 2.73 36.48
CA GLU A 236 12.23 3.55 35.89
C GLU A 236 12.47 3.97 34.42
N LEU A 237 13.56 3.49 33.82
CA LEU A 237 13.88 3.77 32.42
C LEU A 237 12.98 2.98 31.47
N ASN A 238 12.76 3.51 30.28
CA ASN A 238 12.01 2.83 29.24
C ASN A 238 12.73 1.57 28.73
N CYS A 239 11.98 0.60 28.28
CA CYS A 239 12.50 -0.53 27.52
C CYS A 239 13.03 -0.06 26.15
N GLY A 240 13.82 -0.90 25.50
CA GLY A 240 14.23 -0.69 24.12
C GLY A 240 13.04 -0.56 23.17
N VAL A 241 13.24 0.21 22.09
CA VAL A 241 12.16 0.58 21.15
C VAL A 241 11.43 -0.60 20.51
N ALA A 242 12.10 -1.75 20.38
CA ALA A 242 11.48 -2.97 19.88
C ALA A 242 10.42 -3.51 20.84
N TRP A 243 10.73 -3.56 22.14
CA TRP A 243 9.79 -4.03 23.16
C TRP A 243 8.63 -3.06 23.35
N ASN A 244 8.93 -1.74 23.37
CA ASN A 244 7.90 -0.71 23.45
C ASN A 244 6.89 -0.85 22.30
N SER A 245 7.38 -1.00 21.07
CA SER A 245 6.53 -1.17 19.88
C SER A 245 5.72 -2.47 19.92
N LEU A 246 6.36 -3.58 20.32
CA LEU A 246 5.68 -4.87 20.41
C LEU A 246 4.54 -4.84 21.43
N TRP A 247 4.79 -4.33 22.64
CA TRP A 247 3.77 -4.18 23.68
C TRP A 247 2.63 -3.28 23.25
N MET A 248 2.96 -2.12 22.70
CA MET A 248 1.97 -1.20 22.15
C MET A 248 1.09 -1.87 21.11
N GLY A 249 1.71 -2.58 20.14
CA GLY A 249 0.99 -3.29 19.09
C GLY A 249 0.03 -4.37 19.62
N VAL A 250 0.47 -5.16 20.60
CA VAL A 250 -0.37 -6.20 21.23
C VAL A 250 -1.54 -5.58 21.98
N LEU A 251 -1.31 -4.52 22.76
CA LEU A 251 -2.36 -3.85 23.52
C LEU A 251 -3.39 -3.21 22.61
N VAL A 252 -2.94 -2.46 21.60
CA VAL A 252 -3.83 -1.81 20.62
C VAL A 252 -4.58 -2.86 19.79
N GLY A 253 -3.89 -3.86 19.24
CA GLY A 253 -4.52 -4.94 18.48
C GLY A 253 -5.61 -5.66 19.28
N THR A 254 -5.37 -5.92 20.56
CA THR A 254 -6.35 -6.55 21.46
C THR A 254 -7.53 -5.62 21.72
N ALA A 255 -7.27 -4.38 22.11
CA ALA A 255 -8.31 -3.42 22.47
C ALA A 255 -9.22 -3.08 21.27
N THR A 256 -8.64 -2.82 20.11
CA THR A 256 -9.39 -2.54 18.87
C THR A 256 -10.21 -3.73 18.42
N THR A 257 -9.70 -4.96 18.58
CA THR A 257 -10.46 -6.18 18.28
C THR A 257 -11.64 -6.37 19.21
N VAL A 258 -11.46 -6.17 20.51
CA VAL A 258 -12.54 -6.26 21.50
C VAL A 258 -13.62 -5.21 21.24
N LEU A 259 -13.22 -3.95 20.99
CA LEU A 259 -14.14 -2.86 20.64
C LEU A 259 -14.84 -3.10 19.30
N GLY A 260 -14.09 -3.50 18.28
CA GLY A 260 -14.66 -3.81 16.97
C GLY A 260 -15.69 -4.95 17.02
N LEU A 261 -15.40 -6.00 17.81
CA LEU A 261 -16.36 -7.09 18.06
C LEU A 261 -17.59 -6.59 18.83
N ALA A 262 -17.40 -5.76 19.85
CA ALA A 262 -18.52 -5.18 20.59
C ALA A 262 -19.44 -4.37 19.67
N PHE A 263 -18.89 -3.50 18.82
CA PHE A 263 -19.65 -2.75 17.83
C PHE A 263 -20.35 -3.66 16.81
N ALA A 264 -19.65 -4.65 16.29
CA ALA A 264 -20.22 -5.60 15.34
C ALA A 264 -21.42 -6.35 15.95
N LEU A 265 -21.29 -6.84 17.18
CA LEU A 265 -22.37 -7.50 17.91
C LEU A 265 -23.53 -6.55 18.21
N LEU A 266 -23.27 -5.30 18.61
CA LEU A 266 -24.31 -4.31 18.89
C LEU A 266 -25.14 -3.99 17.64
N VAL A 267 -24.49 -3.74 16.53
CA VAL A 267 -25.19 -3.33 15.29
C VAL A 267 -25.96 -4.49 14.66
N THR A 268 -25.43 -5.72 14.73
CA THR A 268 -26.00 -6.88 14.02
C THR A 268 -26.93 -7.74 14.88
N ARG A 269 -26.62 -7.91 16.18
CA ARG A 269 -27.24 -8.93 17.04
C ARG A 269 -28.10 -8.36 18.18
N THR A 270 -28.12 -7.03 18.34
CA THR A 270 -29.00 -6.38 19.33
C THR A 270 -30.12 -5.61 18.63
N GLY A 271 -31.22 -5.40 19.36
CA GLY A 271 -32.34 -4.61 18.86
C GLY A 271 -32.16 -3.09 19.01
N ILE A 272 -30.92 -2.57 19.05
CA ILE A 272 -30.67 -1.14 19.24
C ILE A 272 -31.34 -0.31 18.15
N GLN A 273 -32.17 0.68 18.56
CA GLN A 273 -32.91 1.53 17.61
C GLN A 273 -31.98 2.48 16.83
N ALA A 274 -30.88 2.93 17.46
CA ALA A 274 -29.92 3.86 16.87
C ALA A 274 -28.74 3.18 16.10
N LYS A 275 -29.00 2.05 15.42
CA LYS A 275 -27.95 1.30 14.67
C LYS A 275 -27.15 2.16 13.71
N GLY A 276 -27.83 3.01 12.94
CA GLY A 276 -27.18 3.91 11.97
C GLY A 276 -26.22 4.88 12.66
N PHE A 277 -26.68 5.51 13.74
CA PHE A 277 -25.86 6.44 14.52
C PHE A 277 -24.60 5.77 15.11
N VAL A 278 -24.78 4.62 15.77
CA VAL A 278 -23.66 3.87 16.35
C VAL A 278 -22.65 3.47 15.25
N ARG A 279 -23.15 2.99 14.11
CA ARG A 279 -22.32 2.65 12.96
C ARG A 279 -21.55 3.86 12.43
N THR A 280 -22.23 5.00 12.27
CA THR A 280 -21.57 6.24 11.78
C THR A 280 -20.49 6.71 12.74
N VAL A 281 -20.80 6.81 14.05
CA VAL A 281 -19.81 7.27 15.04
C VAL A 281 -18.63 6.31 15.16
N SER A 282 -18.88 4.98 15.08
CA SER A 282 -17.79 4.01 15.12
C SER A 282 -16.88 4.06 13.89
N LEU A 283 -17.34 4.61 12.76
CA LEU A 283 -16.57 4.73 11.52
C LEU A 283 -15.91 6.10 11.33
N LEU A 284 -16.34 7.13 12.05
CA LEU A 284 -15.78 8.47 11.93
C LEU A 284 -14.25 8.52 11.97
N PRO A 285 -13.56 7.81 12.90
CA PRO A 285 -12.11 7.91 13.00
C PRO A 285 -11.32 7.38 11.79
N ILE A 286 -11.93 6.57 10.92
CA ILE A 286 -11.24 6.08 9.72
C ILE A 286 -11.00 7.18 8.67
N ILE A 287 -11.85 8.23 8.69
CA ILE A 287 -11.76 9.35 7.75
C ILE A 287 -10.69 10.35 8.20
N THR A 288 -10.40 10.37 9.50
CA THR A 288 -9.49 11.36 10.11
C THR A 288 -8.07 10.84 10.17
N PRO A 289 -7.07 11.61 9.74
CA PRO A 289 -5.68 11.23 9.94
C PRO A 289 -5.38 10.95 11.43
N PRO A 290 -4.70 9.85 11.77
CA PRO A 290 -4.50 9.45 13.18
C PRO A 290 -3.90 10.55 14.07
N PHE A 291 -2.94 11.33 13.56
CA PHE A 291 -2.29 12.39 14.34
C PHE A 291 -3.25 13.54 14.72
N VAL A 292 -4.32 13.78 13.94
CA VAL A 292 -5.35 14.80 14.27
C VAL A 292 -6.12 14.38 15.52
N ILE A 293 -6.37 13.08 15.69
CA ILE A 293 -6.96 12.52 16.91
C ILE A 293 -6.01 12.77 18.09
N GLY A 294 -4.70 12.54 17.90
CA GLY A 294 -3.68 12.84 18.89
C GLY A 294 -3.68 14.31 19.33
N LEU A 295 -3.74 15.25 18.38
CA LEU A 295 -3.83 16.68 18.66
C LEU A 295 -5.12 17.04 19.42
N ALA A 296 -6.26 16.50 19.02
CA ALA A 296 -7.52 16.73 19.73
C ALA A 296 -7.47 16.19 21.17
N LEU A 297 -6.82 15.04 21.38
CA LEU A 297 -6.59 14.50 22.72
C LEU A 297 -5.69 15.40 23.58
N ILE A 298 -4.69 16.04 22.98
CA ILE A 298 -3.85 17.04 23.71
C ILE A 298 -4.70 18.23 24.15
N LEU A 299 -5.58 18.73 23.29
CA LEU A 299 -6.48 19.82 23.64
C LEU A 299 -7.48 19.43 24.74
N LEU A 300 -7.88 18.16 24.76
CA LEU A 300 -8.85 17.65 25.74
C LEU A 300 -8.19 17.21 27.06
N LEU A 301 -7.16 16.37 26.98
CA LEU A 301 -6.56 15.64 28.10
C LEU A 301 -5.13 16.09 28.45
N GLY A 302 -4.51 16.93 27.60
CA GLY A 302 -3.17 17.44 27.82
C GLY A 302 -3.08 18.32 29.06
N ARG A 303 -1.88 18.75 29.44
CA ARG A 303 -1.64 19.51 30.67
C ARG A 303 -2.53 20.76 30.79
N ALA A 304 -2.69 21.53 29.71
CA ALA A 304 -3.59 22.68 29.62
C ALA A 304 -4.97 22.31 29.06
N GLY A 305 -5.30 21.02 29.00
CA GLY A 305 -6.54 20.54 28.39
C GLY A 305 -7.75 20.70 29.31
N ALA A 306 -8.95 20.66 28.69
CA ALA A 306 -10.22 20.89 29.37
C ALA A 306 -10.44 19.96 30.57
N VAL A 307 -10.00 18.70 30.49
CA VAL A 307 -10.18 17.72 31.59
C VAL A 307 -9.29 18.06 32.78
N ASN A 308 -8.01 18.42 32.56
CA ASN A 308 -7.13 18.83 33.66
C ASN A 308 -7.66 20.13 34.33
N ALA A 309 -8.11 21.10 33.52
CA ALA A 309 -8.73 22.32 34.05
C ALA A 309 -9.98 22.04 34.89
N PHE A 310 -10.83 21.11 34.44
CA PHE A 310 -12.00 20.66 35.18
C PHE A 310 -11.62 19.95 36.49
N LEU A 311 -10.62 19.07 36.47
CA LEU A 311 -10.14 18.35 37.65
C LEU A 311 -9.56 19.31 38.71
N GLU A 312 -8.80 20.33 38.26
CA GLU A 312 -8.29 21.37 39.14
C GLU A 312 -9.40 22.19 39.77
N TRP A 313 -10.38 22.64 38.96
CA TRP A 313 -11.49 23.43 39.43
C TRP A 313 -12.43 22.64 40.38
N ALA A 314 -12.78 21.38 40.06
CA ALA A 314 -13.76 20.61 40.78
C ALA A 314 -13.19 19.88 42.01
N PHE A 315 -11.94 19.43 41.93
CA PHE A 315 -11.31 18.54 42.91
C PHE A 315 -9.99 19.04 43.48
N GLY A 316 -9.46 20.18 43.00
CA GLY A 316 -8.16 20.72 43.40
C GLY A 316 -6.96 19.85 42.95
N ILE A 317 -7.14 18.99 41.94
CA ILE A 317 -6.09 18.12 41.45
C ILE A 317 -5.19 18.93 40.49
N PRO A 318 -3.87 19.07 40.76
CA PRO A 318 -3.00 19.86 39.91
C PRO A 318 -2.84 19.26 38.50
N PRO A 319 -2.73 20.10 37.45
CA PRO A 319 -2.58 19.64 36.07
C PRO A 319 -1.33 18.77 35.89
N SER A 320 -1.50 17.57 35.36
CA SER A 320 -0.44 16.60 35.17
C SER A 320 -0.23 16.26 33.68
N ARG A 321 0.90 15.60 33.38
CA ARG A 321 1.26 15.17 32.01
C ARG A 321 0.92 13.70 31.75
N TRP A 322 -0.07 13.14 32.41
CA TRP A 322 -0.43 11.72 32.34
C TRP A 322 -0.80 11.20 30.94
N LEU A 323 -1.21 12.12 30.05
CA LEU A 323 -1.55 11.77 28.67
C LEU A 323 -0.30 11.38 27.86
N TYR A 324 0.86 12.00 28.13
CA TYR A 324 2.05 11.77 27.31
C TYR A 324 2.73 10.45 27.68
N GLY A 325 3.19 9.73 26.64
CA GLY A 325 3.75 8.39 26.74
C GLY A 325 2.78 7.31 26.26
N LEU A 326 2.98 6.09 26.74
CA LEU A 326 2.20 4.92 26.32
C LEU A 326 0.67 5.14 26.44
N THR A 327 0.21 5.75 27.52
CA THR A 327 -1.24 5.97 27.78
C THR A 327 -1.91 6.77 26.66
N GLY A 328 -1.31 7.91 26.28
CA GLY A 328 -1.87 8.75 25.22
C GLY A 328 -1.83 8.09 23.86
N ILE A 329 -0.72 7.42 23.54
CA ILE A 329 -0.60 6.66 22.29
C ILE A 329 -1.68 5.57 22.22
N LEU A 330 -1.87 4.81 23.29
CA LEU A 330 -2.91 3.76 23.34
C LEU A 330 -4.31 4.33 23.10
N ILE A 331 -4.70 5.41 23.80
CA ILE A 331 -6.02 6.03 23.62
C ILE A 331 -6.19 6.50 22.17
N ALA A 332 -5.20 7.20 21.62
CA ALA A 332 -5.27 7.71 20.26
C ALA A 332 -5.37 6.59 19.20
N GLN A 333 -4.51 5.57 19.30
CA GLN A 333 -4.50 4.45 18.37
C GLN A 333 -5.75 3.57 18.49
N ILE A 334 -6.26 3.33 19.69
CA ILE A 334 -7.53 2.62 19.91
C ILE A 334 -8.68 3.36 19.22
N LEU A 335 -8.75 4.70 19.36
CA LEU A 335 -9.75 5.50 18.66
C LEU A 335 -9.57 5.41 17.13
N ALA A 336 -8.35 5.58 16.65
CA ALA A 336 -8.05 5.61 15.20
C ALA A 336 -8.30 4.27 14.51
N PHE A 337 -7.97 3.13 15.14
CA PHE A 337 -7.93 1.83 14.46
C PHE A 337 -9.12 0.91 14.80
N THR A 338 -9.94 1.22 15.80
CA THR A 338 -11.18 0.46 16.09
C THR A 338 -12.12 0.35 14.88
N PRO A 339 -12.30 1.40 14.02
CA PRO A 339 -13.15 1.29 12.83
C PRO A 339 -12.71 0.18 11.88
N ILE A 340 -11.41 -0.05 11.71
CA ILE A 340 -10.86 -1.09 10.83
C ILE A 340 -11.26 -2.48 11.36
N ALA A 341 -11.07 -2.70 12.66
CA ALA A 341 -11.48 -3.95 13.31
C ALA A 341 -13.01 -4.15 13.23
N PHE A 342 -13.79 -3.08 13.40
CA PHE A 342 -15.25 -3.12 13.27
C PHE A 342 -15.70 -3.52 11.86
N LEU A 343 -15.12 -2.92 10.80
CA LEU A 343 -15.46 -3.24 9.41
C LEU A 343 -15.18 -4.71 9.06
N VAL A 344 -14.09 -5.27 9.57
CA VAL A 344 -13.79 -6.70 9.39
C VAL A 344 -14.80 -7.56 10.15
N LEU A 345 -15.06 -7.21 11.42
CA LEU A 345 -15.85 -8.05 12.31
C LEU A 345 -17.35 -7.98 12.05
N VAL A 346 -17.87 -6.87 11.50
CA VAL A 346 -19.29 -6.80 11.15
C VAL A 346 -19.64 -7.85 10.08
N GLY A 347 -18.82 -7.98 9.03
CA GLY A 347 -19.03 -9.01 8.01
C GLY A 347 -18.85 -10.43 8.55
N VAL A 348 -17.94 -10.63 9.50
CA VAL A 348 -17.73 -11.92 10.16
C VAL A 348 -18.93 -12.33 11.02
N VAL A 349 -19.50 -11.37 11.79
CA VAL A 349 -20.66 -11.62 12.65
C VAL A 349 -21.93 -11.85 11.82
N GLU A 350 -22.10 -11.12 10.73
CA GLU A 350 -23.20 -11.31 9.75
C GLU A 350 -23.05 -12.63 8.98
N GLY A 351 -21.84 -13.09 8.75
CA GLY A 351 -21.55 -14.34 8.04
C GLY A 351 -21.77 -15.63 8.84
N VAL A 352 -22.08 -15.55 10.15
CA VAL A 352 -22.47 -16.74 10.93
C VAL A 352 -23.87 -17.16 10.52
N SER A 353 -24.01 -18.39 9.99
CA SER A 353 -25.33 -18.88 9.52
C SER A 353 -26.33 -19.00 10.64
N PRO A 354 -27.52 -18.36 10.54
CA PRO A 354 -28.62 -18.50 11.48
C PRO A 354 -29.05 -19.94 11.68
N SER A 355 -29.03 -20.77 10.63
CA SER A 355 -29.45 -22.17 10.68
C SER A 355 -28.59 -23.03 11.64
N MET A 356 -27.29 -22.71 11.77
CA MET A 356 -26.42 -23.39 12.74
C MET A 356 -26.77 -23.00 14.20
N GLU A 357 -27.17 -21.76 14.41
CA GLU A 357 -27.62 -21.29 15.73
C GLU A 357 -28.98 -21.89 16.11
N GLU A 358 -29.91 -21.97 15.16
CA GLU A 358 -31.22 -22.59 15.32
C GLU A 358 -31.10 -24.10 15.58
N ALA A 359 -30.20 -24.80 14.87
CA ALA A 359 -29.92 -26.21 15.11
C ALA A 359 -29.41 -26.45 16.54
N ALA A 360 -28.55 -25.58 17.07
CA ALA A 360 -28.12 -25.68 18.46
C ALA A 360 -29.28 -25.50 19.44
N GLN A 361 -30.20 -24.58 19.16
CA GLN A 361 -31.39 -24.35 20.00
C GLN A 361 -32.39 -25.51 19.93
N THR A 362 -32.58 -26.15 18.77
CA THR A 362 -33.41 -27.36 18.66
C THR A 362 -32.84 -28.52 19.51
N LEU A 363 -31.51 -28.53 19.70
CA LEU A 363 -30.83 -29.44 20.63
C LEU A 363 -30.87 -28.96 22.11
N ARG A 364 -31.74 -28.00 22.44
CA ARG A 364 -31.94 -27.39 23.76
C ARG A 364 -30.74 -26.61 24.30
N ALA A 365 -29.81 -26.16 23.46
CA ALA A 365 -28.75 -25.27 23.91
C ALA A 365 -29.33 -23.90 24.31
N SER A 366 -28.90 -23.39 25.46
CA SER A 366 -29.23 -22.02 25.88
C SER A 366 -28.55 -21.00 24.98
N PRO A 367 -29.06 -19.73 24.89
CA PRO A 367 -28.39 -18.69 24.10
C PRO A 367 -26.90 -18.47 24.47
N TRP A 368 -26.56 -18.66 25.74
CA TRP A 368 -25.16 -18.61 26.21
C TRP A 368 -24.31 -19.75 25.66
N GLN A 369 -24.85 -20.98 25.69
CA GLN A 369 -24.18 -22.14 25.10
C GLN A 369 -24.05 -21.99 23.59
N THR A 370 -25.12 -21.61 22.87
CA THR A 370 -25.08 -21.36 21.42
C THR A 370 -24.02 -20.33 21.07
N PHE A 371 -23.93 -19.22 21.79
CA PHE A 371 -22.93 -18.19 21.53
C PHE A 371 -21.50 -18.75 21.66
N TRP A 372 -21.17 -19.43 22.77
CA TRP A 372 -19.78 -19.88 23.02
C TRP A 372 -19.38 -21.15 22.29
N THR A 373 -20.35 -22.01 21.92
CA THR A 373 -20.04 -23.30 21.25
C THR A 373 -20.22 -23.24 19.73
N VAL A 374 -21.03 -22.33 19.21
CA VAL A 374 -21.32 -22.20 17.77
C VAL A 374 -20.85 -20.83 17.24
N SER A 375 -21.47 -19.73 17.69
CA SER A 375 -21.24 -18.42 17.09
C SER A 375 -19.79 -17.94 17.25
N PHE A 376 -19.25 -17.93 18.47
CA PHE A 376 -17.90 -17.44 18.77
C PHE A 376 -16.80 -18.26 18.10
N PRO A 377 -16.82 -19.61 18.10
CA PRO A 377 -15.83 -20.39 17.36
C PRO A 377 -15.79 -20.11 15.85
N LEU A 378 -16.95 -19.88 15.23
CA LEU A 378 -17.05 -19.53 13.81
C LEU A 378 -16.47 -18.13 13.52
N MET A 379 -16.54 -17.21 14.50
CA MET A 379 -15.96 -15.86 14.36
C MET A 379 -14.44 -15.83 14.57
N ARG A 380 -13.80 -16.87 15.18
CA ARG A 380 -12.36 -16.86 15.54
C ARG A 380 -11.43 -16.45 14.39
N PRO A 381 -11.58 -16.93 13.14
CA PRO A 381 -10.70 -16.51 12.05
C PRO A 381 -10.80 -15.00 11.77
N GLY A 382 -12.01 -14.44 11.81
CA GLY A 382 -12.22 -13.01 11.64
C GLY A 382 -11.66 -12.18 12.81
N ILE A 383 -11.79 -12.67 14.03
CA ILE A 383 -11.20 -12.05 15.24
C ILE A 383 -9.67 -12.00 15.12
N ALA A 384 -9.05 -13.09 14.67
CA ALA A 384 -7.60 -13.12 14.45
C ALA A 384 -7.16 -12.15 13.33
N ASN A 385 -7.96 -12.02 12.27
CA ASN A 385 -7.72 -11.02 11.22
C ASN A 385 -7.82 -9.58 11.75
N ALA A 386 -8.84 -9.28 12.55
CA ALA A 386 -9.00 -7.96 13.14
C ALA A 386 -7.84 -7.61 14.08
N PHE A 387 -7.40 -8.57 14.90
CA PHE A 387 -6.22 -8.41 15.76
C PHE A 387 -4.95 -8.11 14.94
N LEU A 388 -4.70 -8.91 13.90
CA LEU A 388 -3.50 -8.71 13.06
C LEU A 388 -3.51 -7.33 12.40
N LEU A 389 -4.67 -6.88 11.92
CA LEU A 389 -4.80 -5.55 11.33
C LEU A 389 -4.52 -4.45 12.36
N GLY A 390 -5.15 -4.50 13.54
CA GLY A 390 -4.90 -3.54 14.61
C GLY A 390 -3.44 -3.55 15.09
N PHE A 391 -2.82 -4.73 15.16
CA PHE A 391 -1.40 -4.88 15.50
C PHE A 391 -0.48 -4.23 14.46
N ILE A 392 -0.69 -4.53 13.17
CA ILE A 392 0.13 -3.98 12.08
C ILE A 392 -0.04 -2.46 11.97
N GLU A 393 -1.27 -1.95 12.02
CA GLU A 393 -1.54 -0.50 11.97
C GLU A 393 -0.93 0.24 13.17
N SER A 394 -0.96 -0.36 14.36
CA SER A 394 -0.30 0.20 15.54
C SER A 394 1.21 0.31 15.37
N LEU A 395 1.87 -0.74 14.87
CA LEU A 395 3.31 -0.74 14.61
C LEU A 395 3.69 0.24 13.49
N ALA A 396 2.81 0.43 12.51
CA ALA A 396 3.04 1.31 11.37
C ALA A 396 2.76 2.79 11.68
N ASP A 397 2.00 3.07 12.73
CA ASP A 397 1.64 4.42 13.11
C ASP A 397 2.84 5.18 13.66
N PHE A 398 3.13 6.25 12.99
CA PHE A 398 4.17 7.20 13.36
C PHE A 398 3.58 8.47 13.96
N GLY A 399 2.39 8.89 13.49
CA GLY A 399 1.81 10.18 13.82
C GLY A 399 1.42 10.34 15.29
N ASN A 400 0.69 9.37 15.87
CA ASN A 400 0.31 9.42 17.28
C ASN A 400 1.52 9.32 18.22
N PRO A 401 2.47 8.38 18.02
CA PRO A 401 3.69 8.34 18.82
C PRO A 401 4.54 9.62 18.72
N LEU A 402 4.61 10.26 17.56
CA LEU A 402 5.34 11.51 17.39
C LEU A 402 4.78 12.64 18.26
N VAL A 403 3.44 12.74 18.33
CA VAL A 403 2.74 13.85 18.99
C VAL A 403 2.53 13.57 20.49
N LEU A 404 2.24 12.32 20.85
CA LEU A 404 1.86 11.92 22.21
C LEU A 404 2.95 11.14 22.96
N GLY A 405 3.98 10.64 22.26
CA GLY A 405 4.95 9.71 22.83
C GLY A 405 5.77 10.29 23.98
N GLY A 406 6.07 11.59 23.94
CA GLY A 406 6.96 12.19 24.95
C GLY A 406 8.32 11.49 24.97
N GLN A 407 8.62 10.78 26.08
CA GLN A 407 9.83 9.97 26.21
C GLN A 407 9.63 8.48 25.87
N TYR A 408 8.40 8.07 25.52
CA TYR A 408 8.10 6.69 25.12
C TYR A 408 8.38 6.50 23.64
N GLU A 409 9.57 6.03 23.35
CA GLU A 409 10.06 5.85 21.98
C GLU A 409 9.61 4.51 21.41
N VAL A 410 9.26 4.52 20.11
CA VAL A 410 8.84 3.34 19.35
C VAL A 410 9.61 3.24 18.02
N LEU A 411 9.61 2.05 17.39
CA LEU A 411 10.34 1.82 16.15
C LEU A 411 9.98 2.81 15.04
N SER A 412 8.69 3.11 14.86
CA SER A 412 8.24 4.00 13.78
C SER A 412 8.75 5.44 13.92
N THR A 413 8.82 5.99 15.14
CA THR A 413 9.38 7.33 15.39
C THR A 413 10.89 7.35 15.30
N GLN A 414 11.58 6.31 15.77
CA GLN A 414 13.03 6.22 15.66
C GLN A 414 13.49 6.06 14.21
N ILE A 415 12.76 5.28 13.39
CA ILE A 415 13.00 5.20 11.95
C ILE A 415 12.91 6.60 11.32
N PHE A 416 11.87 7.36 11.66
CA PHE A 416 11.71 8.72 11.14
C PHE A 416 12.87 9.62 11.56
N PHE A 417 13.24 9.65 12.83
CA PHE A 417 14.33 10.50 13.31
C PHE A 417 15.71 10.08 12.77
N ALA A 418 15.92 8.79 12.48
CA ALA A 418 17.14 8.32 11.84
C ALA A 418 17.28 8.81 10.38
N ILE A 419 16.18 9.07 9.68
CA ILE A 419 16.20 9.62 8.30
C ILE A 419 16.23 11.15 8.29
N VAL A 420 15.39 11.81 9.11
CA VAL A 420 15.11 13.26 9.03
C VAL A 420 15.85 14.03 10.12
N GLY A 421 16.35 13.35 11.15
CA GLY A 421 17.07 13.98 12.26
C GLY A 421 18.44 14.54 11.84
N ALA A 422 18.98 15.44 12.65
CA ALA A 422 20.22 16.16 12.37
C ALA A 422 21.47 15.25 12.18
N GLN A 423 21.45 14.04 12.72
CA GLN A 423 22.55 13.09 12.59
C GLN A 423 22.46 12.19 11.34
N GLY A 424 21.29 12.10 10.71
CA GLY A 424 20.99 11.34 9.49
C GLY A 424 21.74 10.00 9.40
N ASP A 425 21.18 8.90 9.96
CA ASP A 425 21.77 7.55 9.83
C ASP A 425 20.82 6.62 9.05
N PRO A 426 20.89 6.61 7.70
CA PRO A 426 20.07 5.73 6.89
C PRO A 426 20.30 4.24 7.17
N GLY A 427 21.51 3.85 7.58
CA GLY A 427 21.84 2.49 7.98
C GLY A 427 21.11 2.06 9.24
N MET A 428 21.02 2.93 10.27
CA MET A 428 20.23 2.66 11.47
C MET A 428 18.73 2.62 11.16
N ALA A 429 18.25 3.55 10.34
CA ALA A 429 16.86 3.52 9.88
C ALA A 429 16.51 2.21 9.19
N ALA A 430 17.40 1.69 8.35
CA ALA A 430 17.25 0.42 7.68
C ALA A 430 17.23 -0.76 8.67
N VAL A 431 18.09 -0.79 9.67
CA VAL A 431 18.10 -1.82 10.72
C VAL A 431 16.80 -1.81 11.52
N LEU A 432 16.33 -0.65 11.96
CA LEU A 432 15.05 -0.51 12.68
C LEU A 432 13.86 -0.94 11.81
N ALA A 433 13.89 -0.60 10.50
CA ALA A 433 12.88 -1.03 9.54
C ALA A 433 12.85 -2.56 9.36
N ILE A 434 14.02 -3.21 9.38
CA ILE A 434 14.11 -4.69 9.35
C ILE A 434 13.47 -5.29 10.61
N VAL A 435 13.74 -4.75 11.80
CA VAL A 435 13.13 -5.24 13.05
C VAL A 435 11.60 -5.10 13.00
N LEU A 436 11.11 -3.95 12.54
CA LEU A 436 9.68 -3.69 12.39
C LEU A 436 9.04 -4.64 11.36
N LEU A 437 9.70 -4.87 10.22
CA LEU A 437 9.26 -5.81 9.19
C LEU A 437 9.22 -7.25 9.73
N LEU A 438 10.21 -7.66 10.51
CA LEU A 438 10.24 -8.99 11.14
C LEU A 438 9.05 -9.18 12.09
N PHE A 439 8.68 -8.18 12.89
CA PHE A 439 7.51 -8.26 13.76
C PHE A 439 6.22 -8.47 12.97
N THR A 440 6.01 -7.67 11.92
CA THR A 440 4.79 -7.75 11.12
C THR A 440 4.69 -9.05 10.32
N LEU A 441 5.80 -9.48 9.69
CA LEU A 441 5.85 -10.75 8.98
C LEU A 441 5.69 -11.96 9.91
N SER A 442 6.29 -11.91 11.10
CA SER A 442 6.15 -12.97 12.11
C SER A 442 4.71 -13.09 12.60
N ALA A 443 4.04 -11.96 12.85
CA ALA A 443 2.63 -11.94 13.24
C ALA A 443 1.73 -12.49 12.13
N PHE A 444 1.98 -12.08 10.87
CA PHE A 444 1.26 -12.59 9.69
C PHE A 444 1.47 -14.10 9.50
N TYR A 445 2.72 -14.57 9.64
CA TYR A 445 3.04 -15.99 9.54
C TYR A 445 2.40 -16.82 10.66
N ALA A 446 2.49 -16.33 11.91
CA ALA A 446 1.89 -16.98 13.08
C ALA A 446 0.36 -17.10 12.90
N GLN A 447 -0.31 -16.04 12.44
CA GLN A 447 -1.73 -16.06 12.13
C GLN A 447 -2.07 -17.11 11.06
N ARG A 448 -1.33 -17.11 9.93
CA ARG A 448 -1.56 -18.07 8.83
C ARG A 448 -1.37 -19.52 9.28
N ARG A 449 -0.37 -19.78 10.11
CA ARG A 449 -0.11 -21.11 10.65
C ARG A 449 -1.19 -21.53 11.66
N TRP A 450 -1.66 -20.59 12.49
CA TRP A 450 -2.67 -20.87 13.52
C TRP A 450 -4.06 -21.13 12.91
N LEU A 451 -4.46 -20.33 11.95
CA LEU A 451 -5.74 -20.51 11.26
C LEU A 451 -5.74 -21.72 10.32
N GLY A 452 -4.59 -22.12 9.79
CA GLY A 452 -4.45 -23.21 8.82
C GLY A 452 -5.26 -22.98 7.54
N LYS A 453 -5.57 -24.08 6.84
CA LYS A 453 -6.44 -24.06 5.64
C LYS A 453 -7.94 -24.12 6.00
N LYS A 454 -8.32 -23.85 7.24
CA LYS A 454 -9.72 -23.88 7.69
C LYS A 454 -10.44 -22.63 7.19
N SER A 455 -10.84 -22.66 5.93
CA SER A 455 -11.87 -21.75 5.40
C SER A 455 -13.21 -22.28 5.89
N TYR A 456 -13.86 -21.56 6.78
CA TYR A 456 -15.28 -21.79 7.07
C TYR A 456 -16.12 -21.10 5.99
N ALA A 457 -15.94 -21.50 4.73
CA ALA A 457 -16.87 -21.12 3.68
C ALA A 457 -18.21 -21.81 4.00
N THR A 458 -19.26 -21.04 4.17
CA THR A 458 -20.62 -21.57 4.22
C THR A 458 -20.89 -22.29 2.89
N ILE A 459 -21.23 -23.57 2.97
CA ILE A 459 -21.44 -24.46 1.82
C ILE A 459 -22.65 -24.00 0.96
N THR A 460 -23.46 -23.11 1.47
CA THR A 460 -24.62 -22.55 0.78
C THR A 460 -24.29 -21.15 0.29
N GLY A 461 -24.01 -20.99 -1.01
CA GLY A 461 -23.82 -19.71 -1.68
C GLY A 461 -25.09 -18.85 -1.81
N LYS A 462 -26.13 -19.12 -1.03
CA LYS A 462 -27.30 -18.27 -0.81
C LYS A 462 -27.24 -17.78 0.62
N GLY A 463 -27.23 -16.46 0.80
CA GLY A 463 -27.39 -15.84 2.11
C GLY A 463 -28.61 -16.46 2.79
N ASP A 464 -28.37 -17.11 3.93
CA ASP A 464 -29.44 -17.74 4.70
C ASP A 464 -30.36 -16.62 5.20
N ALA A 465 -31.61 -16.59 4.75
CA ALA A 465 -32.59 -15.54 5.06
C ALA A 465 -33.13 -15.63 6.51
N GLY A 466 -32.47 -16.40 7.38
CA GLY A 466 -32.85 -16.58 8.77
C GLY A 466 -32.58 -15.36 9.65
N VAL A 467 -33.28 -15.28 10.78
CA VAL A 467 -33.08 -14.26 11.78
C VAL A 467 -32.05 -14.76 12.80
N HIS A 468 -30.95 -14.03 12.95
CA HIS A 468 -29.94 -14.39 13.93
C HIS A 468 -30.49 -14.44 15.37
N VAL A 469 -30.01 -15.39 16.12
CA VAL A 469 -30.36 -15.55 17.54
C VAL A 469 -29.92 -14.32 18.34
N ARG A 470 -30.81 -13.88 19.24
CA ARG A 470 -30.50 -12.75 20.14
C ARG A 470 -29.33 -13.08 21.05
N LEU A 471 -28.45 -12.10 21.26
CA LEU A 471 -27.32 -12.26 22.18
C LEU A 471 -27.74 -12.60 23.60
N PRO A 472 -26.98 -13.42 24.31
CA PRO A 472 -27.13 -13.57 25.76
C PRO A 472 -27.02 -12.21 26.44
N ARG A 473 -27.88 -11.95 27.44
CA ARG A 473 -27.90 -10.65 28.15
C ARG A 473 -26.53 -10.21 28.64
N ARG A 474 -25.70 -11.12 29.16
CA ARG A 474 -24.35 -10.81 29.66
C ARG A 474 -23.43 -10.33 28.56
N VAL A 475 -23.47 -10.97 27.36
CA VAL A 475 -22.66 -10.57 26.20
C VAL A 475 -23.15 -9.21 25.66
N ALA A 476 -24.46 -9.01 25.59
CA ALA A 476 -25.04 -7.74 25.16
C ALA A 476 -24.62 -6.58 26.09
N TRP A 477 -24.74 -6.76 27.42
CA TRP A 477 -24.27 -5.75 28.38
C TRP A 477 -22.77 -5.50 28.30
N GLY A 478 -21.95 -6.55 28.13
CA GLY A 478 -20.51 -6.41 27.88
C GLY A 478 -20.23 -5.57 26.64
N ALA A 479 -20.96 -5.80 25.54
CA ALA A 479 -20.81 -5.03 24.32
C ALA A 479 -21.23 -3.56 24.51
N TYR A 480 -22.31 -3.27 25.25
CA TYR A 480 -22.71 -1.89 25.56
C TYR A 480 -21.67 -1.18 26.42
N LEU A 481 -21.17 -1.82 27.48
CA LEU A 481 -20.21 -1.21 28.41
C LEU A 481 -18.86 -0.91 27.73
N THR A 482 -18.46 -1.70 26.76
CA THR A 482 -17.22 -1.44 26.01
C THR A 482 -17.40 -0.42 24.89
N ALA A 483 -18.52 -0.43 24.19
CA ALA A 483 -18.75 0.46 23.06
C ALA A 483 -19.17 1.88 23.46
N LEU A 484 -19.94 2.04 24.54
CA LEU A 484 -20.47 3.36 24.97
C LEU A 484 -19.37 4.37 25.32
N PRO A 485 -18.33 4.03 26.12
CA PRO A 485 -17.22 4.95 26.38
C PRO A 485 -16.50 5.40 25.10
N PHE A 486 -16.32 4.49 24.13
CA PHE A 486 -15.74 4.84 22.84
C PHE A 486 -16.63 5.82 22.07
N VAL A 487 -17.95 5.60 22.01
CA VAL A 487 -18.88 6.52 21.33
C VAL A 487 -18.82 7.90 21.97
N VAL A 488 -18.86 7.99 23.30
CA VAL A 488 -18.77 9.26 24.03
C VAL A 488 -17.45 9.96 23.76
N MET A 489 -16.32 9.24 23.86
CA MET A 489 -15.00 9.80 23.60
C MET A 489 -14.88 10.28 22.14
N SER A 490 -15.36 9.50 21.18
CA SER A 490 -15.36 9.89 19.76
C SER A 490 -16.17 11.17 19.55
N LEU A 491 -17.37 11.27 20.09
CA LEU A 491 -18.19 12.49 19.96
C LEU A 491 -17.50 13.71 20.57
N ILE A 492 -16.85 13.56 21.73
CA ILE A 492 -16.10 14.66 22.36
C ILE A 492 -14.91 15.06 21.49
N VAL A 493 -14.10 14.10 21.03
CA VAL A 493 -12.94 14.36 20.17
C VAL A 493 -13.36 15.04 18.88
N TYR A 494 -14.43 14.58 18.22
CA TYR A 494 -14.95 15.23 17.00
C TYR A 494 -15.57 16.58 17.27
N GLY A 495 -16.24 16.75 18.41
CA GLY A 495 -16.67 18.06 18.88
C GLY A 495 -15.48 19.02 19.01
N MET A 496 -14.37 18.56 19.60
CA MET A 496 -13.14 19.34 19.73
C MET A 496 -12.52 19.68 18.37
N ILE A 497 -12.47 18.73 17.41
CA ILE A 497 -11.95 18.97 16.06
C ILE A 497 -12.79 20.00 15.32
N LEU A 498 -14.12 19.92 15.39
CA LEU A 498 -15.02 20.81 14.67
C LEU A 498 -15.05 22.22 15.26
N PHE A 499 -15.06 22.34 16.59
CA PHE A 499 -15.20 23.62 17.27
C PHE A 499 -13.89 24.21 17.77
N GLY A 500 -12.82 23.43 17.83
CA GLY A 500 -11.51 23.86 18.34
C GLY A 500 -10.90 25.02 17.56
N GLY A 501 -11.11 25.05 16.25
CA GLY A 501 -10.64 26.14 15.38
C GLY A 501 -11.33 27.49 15.59
N PHE A 502 -12.46 27.53 16.31
CA PHE A 502 -13.19 28.75 16.65
C PHE A 502 -12.78 29.37 17.99
N VAL A 503 -11.80 28.79 18.69
CA VAL A 503 -11.29 29.28 19.97
C VAL A 503 -9.94 29.96 19.75
N GLU A 504 -9.74 31.15 20.31
CA GLU A 504 -8.52 31.94 20.13
C GLU A 504 -7.27 31.20 20.58
N THR A 505 -7.29 30.63 21.79
CA THR A 505 -6.21 29.79 22.31
C THR A 505 -6.76 28.83 23.36
N TRP A 506 -6.78 27.52 23.07
CA TRP A 506 -7.22 26.50 24.04
C TRP A 506 -6.43 26.53 25.33
N GLY A 507 -7.15 26.41 26.44
CA GLY A 507 -6.57 26.39 27.78
C GLY A 507 -6.18 27.76 28.33
N TYR A 508 -6.29 28.83 27.53
CA TYR A 508 -5.92 30.19 27.97
C TYR A 508 -6.98 31.25 27.64
N LYS A 509 -7.35 31.39 26.36
CA LYS A 509 -8.37 32.35 25.91
C LYS A 509 -9.43 31.63 25.08
N HIS A 510 -10.63 31.54 25.63
CA HIS A 510 -11.74 30.82 25.00
C HIS A 510 -12.69 31.72 24.22
N ASN A 511 -12.26 32.92 23.81
CA ASN A 511 -13.03 33.82 22.96
C ASN A 511 -13.28 33.19 21.59
N PHE A 512 -14.48 33.40 21.06
CA PHE A 512 -14.80 32.98 19.69
C PHE A 512 -14.01 33.81 18.69
N THR A 513 -13.38 33.13 17.71
CA THR A 513 -12.59 33.77 16.67
C THR A 513 -12.63 32.97 15.36
N LEU A 514 -12.50 33.66 14.23
CA LEU A 514 -12.26 33.07 12.92
C LEU A 514 -10.80 33.22 12.46
N LYS A 515 -9.94 33.76 13.34
CA LYS A 515 -8.54 34.11 13.00
C LYS A 515 -7.78 32.95 12.35
N HIS A 516 -7.93 31.74 12.86
CA HIS A 516 -7.21 30.56 12.36
C HIS A 516 -7.65 30.21 10.94
N TYR A 517 -8.96 30.26 10.65
CA TYR A 517 -9.47 30.02 9.31
C TYR A 517 -9.07 31.10 8.31
N ILE A 518 -9.14 32.38 8.74
CA ILE A 518 -8.74 33.50 7.89
C ILE A 518 -7.25 33.45 7.58
N ALA A 519 -6.39 33.13 8.56
CA ALA A 519 -4.96 33.04 8.35
C ALA A 519 -4.54 31.92 7.39
N GLU A 520 -5.19 30.73 7.51
CA GLU A 520 -4.78 29.54 6.75
C GLU A 520 -5.51 29.39 5.41
N PHE A 521 -6.70 30.04 5.25
CA PHE A 521 -7.53 29.99 4.05
C PHE A 521 -7.80 31.39 3.48
N SER A 522 -6.84 32.31 3.59
CA SER A 522 -7.02 33.67 3.08
C SER A 522 -7.13 33.70 1.55
N LEU A 523 -8.02 34.54 1.09
CA LEU A 523 -8.24 34.85 -0.32
C LEU A 523 -8.25 36.38 -0.46
N TYR A 524 -7.40 36.90 -1.31
CA TYR A 524 -7.43 38.33 -1.62
C TYR A 524 -7.25 38.58 -3.11
N TRP A 525 -7.76 39.69 -3.55
CA TRP A 525 -7.67 40.13 -4.93
C TRP A 525 -6.48 41.08 -5.09
N SER A 526 -5.53 40.71 -5.96
CA SER A 526 -4.44 41.57 -6.38
C SER A 526 -4.77 42.18 -7.74
N GLU A 527 -4.48 43.46 -7.95
CA GLU A 527 -4.66 44.11 -9.26
C GLU A 527 -3.73 43.52 -10.33
N GLU A 528 -2.57 43.00 -9.93
CA GLU A 528 -1.55 42.45 -10.84
C GLU A 528 -1.75 40.97 -11.14
N TYR A 529 -2.12 40.15 -10.12
CA TYR A 529 -2.18 38.70 -10.24
C TYR A 529 -3.60 38.11 -10.10
N GLY A 530 -4.62 38.94 -9.95
CA GLY A 530 -6.01 38.50 -9.77
C GLY A 530 -6.26 37.91 -8.40
N LEU A 531 -7.01 36.78 -8.33
CA LEU A 531 -7.34 36.10 -7.08
C LEU A 531 -6.14 35.29 -6.58
N ILE A 532 -5.59 35.69 -5.44
CA ILE A 532 -4.48 35.01 -4.76
C ILE A 532 -5.02 34.18 -3.62
N TRP A 533 -4.56 32.94 -3.59
CA TRP A 533 -4.84 31.95 -2.54
C TRP A 533 -3.64 31.94 -1.61
N GLU A 534 -3.77 32.53 -0.44
CA GLU A 534 -2.70 32.61 0.55
C GLU A 534 -3.02 31.71 1.74
N GLY A 535 -1.98 31.16 2.35
CA GLY A 535 -2.09 30.26 3.50
C GLY A 535 -1.71 28.83 3.20
N ALA A 536 -1.10 28.17 4.19
CA ALA A 536 -0.58 26.82 4.05
C ALA A 536 -1.69 25.77 3.81
N ALA A 537 -2.90 26.02 4.29
CA ALA A 537 -4.02 25.09 4.16
C ALA A 537 -4.47 24.91 2.70
N TRP A 538 -4.48 25.98 1.89
CA TRP A 538 -4.82 25.86 0.47
C TRP A 538 -3.84 25.00 -0.29
N ASN A 539 -2.54 25.20 -0.06
CA ASN A 539 -1.49 24.44 -0.73
C ASN A 539 -1.58 22.95 -0.37
N SER A 540 -1.73 22.65 0.92
CA SER A 540 -1.92 21.28 1.43
C SER A 540 -3.19 20.63 0.89
N PHE A 541 -4.31 21.40 0.80
CA PHE A 541 -5.59 20.91 0.26
C PHE A 541 -5.45 20.49 -1.21
N TRP A 542 -4.92 21.38 -2.06
CA TRP A 542 -4.79 21.10 -3.50
C TRP A 542 -3.80 19.96 -3.76
N THR A 543 -2.67 19.93 -3.06
CA THR A 543 -1.69 18.84 -3.17
C THR A 543 -2.30 17.49 -2.78
N THR A 544 -3.02 17.45 -1.66
CA THR A 544 -3.68 16.21 -1.20
C THR A 544 -4.75 15.76 -2.19
N LEU A 545 -5.56 16.71 -2.69
CA LEU A 545 -6.63 16.42 -3.66
C LEU A 545 -6.04 15.87 -4.97
N GLN A 546 -4.99 16.47 -5.50
CA GLN A 546 -4.33 16.02 -6.73
C GLN A 546 -3.75 14.62 -6.57
N ILE A 547 -2.98 14.37 -5.50
CA ILE A 547 -2.38 13.05 -5.24
C ILE A 547 -3.48 12.00 -5.09
N SER A 548 -4.54 12.30 -4.33
CA SER A 548 -5.65 11.36 -4.11
C SER A 548 -6.45 11.10 -5.39
N ALA A 549 -6.74 12.15 -6.18
CA ALA A 549 -7.48 12.05 -7.44
C ALA A 549 -6.74 11.21 -8.49
N ILE A 550 -5.41 11.19 -8.47
CA ILE A 550 -4.60 10.37 -9.37
C ILE A 550 -4.44 8.95 -8.80
N SER A 551 -4.08 8.82 -7.52
CA SER A 551 -3.74 7.52 -6.94
C SER A 551 -4.95 6.61 -6.75
N ALA A 552 -6.12 7.14 -6.37
CA ALA A 552 -7.30 6.32 -6.06
C ALA A 552 -7.84 5.55 -7.29
N PRO A 553 -8.06 6.18 -8.48
CA PRO A 553 -8.49 5.44 -9.67
C PRO A 553 -7.46 4.40 -10.14
N LEU A 554 -6.17 4.75 -10.07
CA LEU A 554 -5.10 3.83 -10.45
C LEU A 554 -5.02 2.62 -9.51
N THR A 555 -5.16 2.85 -8.20
CA THR A 555 -5.23 1.78 -7.19
C THR A 555 -6.43 0.86 -7.43
N ALA A 556 -7.60 1.46 -7.68
CA ALA A 556 -8.83 0.71 -7.95
C ALA A 556 -8.72 -0.09 -9.25
N GLY A 557 -8.21 0.51 -10.32
CA GLY A 557 -8.01 -0.14 -11.60
C GLY A 557 -7.03 -1.31 -11.53
N LEU A 558 -5.88 -1.10 -10.88
CA LEU A 558 -4.87 -2.15 -10.67
C LEU A 558 -5.41 -3.27 -9.78
N GLY A 559 -6.09 -2.92 -8.68
CA GLY A 559 -6.71 -3.89 -7.78
C GLY A 559 -7.78 -4.74 -8.48
N LEU A 560 -8.62 -4.12 -9.31
CA LEU A 560 -9.64 -4.82 -10.10
C LEU A 560 -9.01 -5.74 -11.16
N LEU A 561 -7.97 -5.27 -11.87
CA LEU A 561 -7.24 -6.06 -12.85
C LEU A 561 -6.63 -7.33 -12.22
N ILE A 562 -5.97 -7.17 -11.07
CA ILE A 562 -5.36 -8.30 -10.35
C ILE A 562 -6.45 -9.25 -9.83
N ALA A 563 -7.55 -8.72 -9.29
CA ALA A 563 -8.68 -9.53 -8.85
C ALA A 563 -9.29 -10.33 -10.00
N TYR A 564 -9.46 -9.72 -11.18
CA TYR A 564 -9.91 -10.41 -12.40
C TYR A 564 -8.99 -11.58 -12.78
N ILE A 565 -7.68 -11.33 -12.80
CA ILE A 565 -6.67 -12.37 -13.09
C ILE A 565 -6.77 -13.50 -12.05
N LEU A 566 -6.86 -13.16 -10.77
CA LEU A 566 -6.92 -14.15 -9.69
C LEU A 566 -8.23 -14.96 -9.68
N VAL A 567 -9.37 -14.38 -10.02
CA VAL A 567 -10.65 -15.09 -9.98
C VAL A 567 -10.91 -15.87 -11.26
N ARG A 568 -10.66 -15.26 -12.42
CA ARG A 568 -11.07 -15.81 -13.73
C ARG A 568 -9.99 -16.61 -14.43
N GLN A 569 -8.71 -16.45 -14.07
CA GLN A 569 -7.62 -17.12 -14.78
C GLN A 569 -7.02 -18.27 -13.95
N ARG A 570 -6.57 -19.32 -14.68
CA ARG A 570 -5.85 -20.45 -14.12
C ARG A 570 -4.48 -20.52 -14.78
N PHE A 571 -3.42 -20.31 -14.02
CA PHE A 571 -2.03 -20.35 -14.49
C PHE A 571 -1.11 -20.90 -13.43
N TRP A 572 0.04 -21.39 -13.85
CA TRP A 572 1.09 -21.83 -12.93
C TRP A 572 1.66 -20.64 -12.16
N GLY A 573 1.82 -20.80 -10.84
CA GLY A 573 2.32 -19.72 -9.99
C GLY A 573 1.25 -18.75 -9.49
N LYS A 574 -0.05 -19.02 -9.70
CA LYS A 574 -1.15 -18.18 -9.23
C LYS A 574 -1.07 -17.88 -7.72
N ASP A 575 -0.78 -18.89 -6.89
CA ASP A 575 -0.68 -18.72 -5.43
C ASP A 575 0.51 -17.82 -5.05
N ILE A 576 1.61 -17.91 -5.82
CA ILE A 576 2.78 -17.02 -5.64
C ILE A 576 2.40 -15.60 -6.05
N PHE A 577 1.74 -15.43 -7.18
CA PHE A 577 1.29 -14.12 -7.66
C PHE A 577 0.34 -13.44 -6.67
N GLU A 578 -0.63 -14.19 -6.13
CA GLU A 578 -1.52 -13.70 -5.07
C GLU A 578 -0.73 -13.28 -3.81
N PHE A 579 0.20 -14.14 -3.36
CA PHE A 579 1.03 -13.84 -2.20
C PHE A 579 1.88 -12.57 -2.42
N LEU A 580 2.54 -12.44 -3.56
CA LEU A 580 3.39 -11.29 -3.89
C LEU A 580 2.59 -9.99 -3.94
N THR A 581 1.40 -10.00 -4.54
CA THR A 581 0.54 -8.82 -4.63
C THR A 581 -0.07 -8.42 -3.29
N MET A 582 -0.23 -9.38 -2.36
CA MET A 582 -0.74 -9.11 -1.01
C MET A 582 0.36 -8.72 0.00
N LEU A 583 1.63 -8.97 -0.32
CA LEU A 583 2.74 -8.75 0.61
C LEU A 583 2.92 -7.29 1.01
N SER A 584 2.62 -6.35 0.10
CA SER A 584 2.70 -4.91 0.39
C SER A 584 1.82 -4.47 1.57
N PHE A 585 0.76 -5.23 1.87
CA PHE A 585 -0.09 -4.99 3.05
C PHE A 585 0.61 -5.33 4.38
N ALA A 586 1.48 -6.33 4.36
CA ALA A 586 2.23 -6.74 5.56
C ALA A 586 3.42 -5.82 5.87
N VAL A 587 3.82 -4.96 4.91
CA VAL A 587 4.92 -4.02 5.11
C VAL A 587 4.38 -2.72 5.73
N PRO A 588 4.86 -2.30 6.91
CA PRO A 588 4.44 -1.04 7.53
C PRO A 588 4.71 0.18 6.65
N GLY A 589 3.83 1.19 6.73
CA GLY A 589 3.94 2.40 5.90
C GLY A 589 5.26 3.14 6.09
N THR A 590 5.77 3.23 7.31
CA THR A 590 7.07 3.82 7.63
C THR A 590 8.24 3.08 6.96
N VAL A 591 8.21 1.74 6.96
CA VAL A 591 9.21 0.90 6.28
C VAL A 591 9.18 1.12 4.77
N ILE A 592 7.97 1.18 4.17
CA ILE A 592 7.83 1.50 2.74
C ILE A 592 8.42 2.88 2.46
N GLY A 593 8.12 3.89 3.28
CA GLY A 593 8.63 5.26 3.12
C GLY A 593 10.15 5.32 3.11
N VAL A 594 10.81 4.68 4.09
CA VAL A 594 12.28 4.55 4.13
C VAL A 594 12.79 3.84 2.87
N GLY A 595 12.19 2.71 2.52
CA GLY A 595 12.57 1.96 1.32
C GLY A 595 12.48 2.80 0.04
N TYR A 596 11.45 3.63 -0.08
CA TYR A 596 11.27 4.52 -1.23
C TYR A 596 12.34 5.61 -1.29
N ILE A 597 12.67 6.22 -0.16
CA ILE A 597 13.78 7.19 -0.10
C ILE A 597 15.09 6.51 -0.52
N LEU A 598 15.41 5.35 0.04
CA LEU A 598 16.65 4.63 -0.25
C LEU A 598 16.73 4.08 -1.68
N ALA A 599 15.57 3.75 -2.28
CA ALA A 599 15.50 3.11 -3.60
C ALA A 599 15.42 4.12 -4.75
N PHE A 600 14.75 5.26 -4.55
CA PHE A 600 14.35 6.18 -5.61
C PHE A 600 14.98 7.57 -5.50
N ASN A 601 16.02 7.71 -4.68
CA ASN A 601 16.82 8.94 -4.59
C ASN A 601 18.06 8.91 -5.47
N VAL A 602 18.24 7.84 -6.25
CA VAL A 602 19.40 7.62 -7.11
C VAL A 602 18.98 6.94 -8.41
N PRO A 603 19.73 7.12 -9.53
CA PRO A 603 19.49 6.36 -10.74
C PRO A 603 19.44 4.84 -10.47
N PRO A 604 18.70 4.06 -11.27
CA PRO A 604 18.08 4.41 -12.56
C PRO A 604 16.67 5.00 -12.48
N ILE A 605 15.99 4.88 -11.35
CA ILE A 605 14.63 5.39 -11.15
C ILE A 605 14.70 6.47 -10.07
N GLU A 606 14.79 7.72 -10.48
CA GLU A 606 14.89 8.87 -9.58
C GLU A 606 13.57 9.63 -9.59
N ILE A 607 12.76 9.43 -8.55
CA ILE A 607 11.45 10.07 -8.38
C ILE A 607 11.28 10.75 -7.02
N THR A 608 12.33 10.73 -6.18
CA THR A 608 12.34 11.46 -4.90
C THR A 608 12.29 12.96 -5.16
N GLY A 609 11.55 13.69 -4.32
CA GLY A 609 11.29 15.13 -4.52
C GLY A 609 10.13 15.43 -5.47
N THR A 610 9.56 14.42 -6.15
CA THR A 610 8.40 14.58 -7.03
C THR A 610 7.11 14.08 -6.38
N GLY A 611 5.94 14.60 -6.80
CA GLY A 611 4.65 14.06 -6.38
C GLY A 611 4.39 12.62 -6.84
N VAL A 612 5.17 12.12 -7.83
CA VAL A 612 5.06 10.75 -8.36
C VAL A 612 5.35 9.70 -7.29
N ILE A 613 6.39 9.92 -6.47
CA ILE A 613 6.76 8.97 -5.42
C ILE A 613 5.61 8.74 -4.44
N LEU A 614 4.86 9.80 -4.11
CA LEU A 614 3.69 9.71 -3.22
C LEU A 614 2.54 8.95 -3.89
N VAL A 615 2.24 9.27 -5.15
CA VAL A 615 1.20 8.58 -5.93
C VAL A 615 1.49 7.08 -6.02
N VAL A 616 2.72 6.72 -6.39
CA VAL A 616 3.16 5.32 -6.52
C VAL A 616 3.13 4.62 -5.16
N CYS A 617 3.61 5.27 -4.10
CA CYS A 617 3.56 4.73 -2.74
C CYS A 617 2.12 4.41 -2.32
N PHE A 618 1.18 5.33 -2.54
CA PHE A 618 -0.23 5.13 -2.20
C PHE A 618 -0.88 4.02 -3.03
N ILE A 619 -0.56 3.90 -4.32
CA ILE A 619 -1.06 2.81 -5.16
C ILE A 619 -0.66 1.47 -4.57
N PHE A 620 0.63 1.22 -4.36
CA PHE A 620 1.11 -0.09 -3.93
C PHE A 620 0.80 -0.40 -2.47
N ARG A 621 0.74 0.59 -1.58
CA ARG A 621 0.33 0.43 -0.18
C ARG A 621 -1.15 0.03 -0.05
N ASN A 622 -2.02 0.63 -0.86
CA ASN A 622 -3.47 0.42 -0.76
C ASN A 622 -4.02 -0.63 -1.75
N MET A 623 -3.23 -1.06 -2.75
CA MET A 623 -3.61 -2.05 -3.75
C MET A 623 -4.20 -3.34 -3.16
N PRO A 624 -3.68 -3.95 -2.09
CA PRO A 624 -4.23 -5.18 -1.52
C PRO A 624 -5.68 -5.05 -1.05
N THR A 625 -6.08 -3.89 -0.57
CA THR A 625 -7.48 -3.62 -0.19
C THR A 625 -8.39 -3.68 -1.41
N GLY A 626 -7.97 -3.06 -2.52
CA GLY A 626 -8.68 -3.12 -3.81
C GLY A 626 -8.77 -4.54 -4.36
N ILE A 627 -7.68 -5.32 -4.27
CA ILE A 627 -7.65 -6.72 -4.70
C ILE A 627 -8.66 -7.55 -3.92
N ARG A 628 -8.68 -7.45 -2.59
CA ARG A 628 -9.61 -8.20 -1.72
C ARG A 628 -11.07 -7.83 -2.01
N ALA A 629 -11.37 -6.55 -2.16
CA ALA A 629 -12.70 -6.09 -2.53
C ALA A 629 -13.12 -6.62 -3.92
N GLY A 630 -12.22 -6.57 -4.90
CA GLY A 630 -12.43 -7.09 -6.24
C GLY A 630 -12.64 -8.60 -6.27
N ILE A 631 -11.84 -9.38 -5.54
CA ILE A 631 -12.02 -10.84 -5.40
C ILE A 631 -13.39 -11.15 -4.80
N ALA A 632 -13.78 -10.46 -3.72
CA ALA A 632 -15.05 -10.65 -3.05
C ALA A 632 -16.23 -10.36 -4.01
N ALA A 633 -16.18 -9.27 -4.75
CA ALA A 633 -17.22 -8.91 -5.73
C ALA A 633 -17.29 -9.90 -6.89
N MET A 634 -16.14 -10.23 -7.50
CA MET A 634 -16.09 -11.12 -8.68
C MET A 634 -16.41 -12.59 -8.35
N SER A 635 -16.13 -13.05 -7.14
CA SER A 635 -16.49 -14.42 -6.71
C SER A 635 -18.00 -14.61 -6.52
N GLN A 636 -18.77 -13.52 -6.40
CA GLN A 636 -20.23 -13.55 -6.32
C GLN A 636 -20.89 -13.55 -7.71
N LEU A 637 -20.16 -13.22 -8.77
CA LEU A 637 -20.68 -13.26 -10.14
C LEU A 637 -20.63 -14.68 -10.68
N ASP A 638 -21.78 -15.20 -11.08
CA ASP A 638 -21.90 -16.54 -11.66
C ASP A 638 -21.12 -16.62 -12.99
N PRO A 639 -20.21 -17.59 -13.16
CA PRO A 639 -19.49 -17.79 -14.42
C PRO A 639 -20.40 -17.98 -15.65
N SER A 640 -21.64 -18.44 -15.46
CA SER A 640 -22.61 -18.58 -16.52
C SER A 640 -22.98 -17.27 -17.22
N LEU A 641 -22.81 -16.12 -16.54
CA LEU A 641 -23.01 -14.81 -17.15
C LEU A 641 -21.95 -14.51 -18.23
N ASP A 642 -20.71 -14.93 -17.99
CA ASP A 642 -19.63 -14.78 -18.97
C ASP A 642 -19.87 -15.71 -20.17
N GLU A 643 -20.33 -16.95 -19.93
CA GLU A 643 -20.68 -17.90 -20.98
C GLU A 643 -21.89 -17.42 -21.83
N ALA A 644 -22.91 -16.88 -21.16
CA ALA A 644 -24.08 -16.30 -21.85
C ALA A 644 -23.68 -15.10 -22.71
N SER A 645 -22.78 -14.24 -22.25
CA SER A 645 -22.30 -13.11 -23.05
C SER A 645 -21.57 -13.56 -24.31
N LEU A 646 -20.75 -14.61 -24.22
CA LEU A 646 -20.04 -15.20 -25.36
C LEU A 646 -21.01 -15.81 -26.36
N THR A 647 -22.09 -16.50 -25.90
CA THR A 647 -23.13 -17.07 -26.78
C THR A 647 -23.96 -16.00 -27.48
N LEU A 648 -24.09 -14.81 -26.86
CA LEU A 648 -24.75 -13.64 -27.46
C LEU A 648 -23.84 -12.82 -28.38
N GLY A 649 -22.60 -13.29 -28.63
CA GLY A 649 -21.67 -12.66 -29.56
C GLY A 649 -20.87 -11.49 -28.96
N ALA A 650 -20.85 -11.32 -27.63
CA ALA A 650 -19.95 -10.39 -27.00
C ALA A 650 -18.49 -10.87 -27.21
N ARG A 651 -17.64 -9.94 -27.63
CA ARG A 651 -16.20 -10.20 -27.92
C ARG A 651 -15.33 -9.88 -26.72
#